data_0162691e7f0621ceefeab21713e1f174
#
_entry.id   0162691e7f0621ceefeab21713e1f174
#
_cell.length_a   1.000
_cell.length_b   1.000
_cell.length_c   1.000
_cell.angle_alpha   90.00
_cell.angle_beta   90.00
_cell.angle_gamma   90.00
#
_symmetry.space_group_name_H-M   'P 1'
#
loop_
_entity.id
_entity.type
_entity.pdbx_description
1 polymer ?
#
loop_
_entity_poly.entity_id
_entity_poly.type
_entity_poly.pdbx_seq_one_letter_code
_entity_poly.pdbx_strand_id
1 'polypeptide(L)'
;LCGALPAKKIYLRGYVLDNNNRGIDLANIQVKGTSQGTSTNEQGFYELRLEATDTFHVVYSCIGYETKEYAFPATEEVINATKILPSTSTQLESVEIRAFQRQTNTMQGIDTEKFRMMPDASGGNLESMLSSFAGVNSTNELSSQYSVRGGSYDENSVYVNNIEVYRPLLVRAGQQEGLSFINPDLVDKVQFSAGGFSAKYGDKMSSVLDVTYKIPEHFESSLAISLLGASAYLGSASKNFTQVHGIRYKTSSYLLGTLDTQGEYSPSFVDYQTYMTFKFSDKWNGSFLGNFSQNYYRFTPVERETSFGTLQMNRNFKVFFEGMEKDIFRTYFGAFTVNYQPHKNLKLSVMTSTYNTNEQETYDITGQYWLSDLDINNTGHTNNQGVGTYHEHARNRLSATVINLSHLGEFKYANHHMQWGVGIQQEIILDRIREWEFRDSAGYSLPYNPEKVELIYNLSAKTNLSTTRFTGYFEETYKIPSTTGLWTFNGGVRFNYWSFNKEWLVSPRISGSYFPDWDVDVNFRMAAGLYHQAPFYKEIRTEVTDNDGNTTMVLNPNIQAQRSLHLLLGADYFFRLWNRPFKFTVEGYYKPGDRINPYYVDNVRIRYSGENNAVAQTAGVDLKLFGEFVPGTDSWISFSWMYSKEDILNDSYQVYSNTGNLLGTVDPGYISRPNEQRYNVSMFFQDYFPNHPEYKIYLKLVWSDGLPFGPPHSERYQAVLRTKAYNRVDIGASRGFLKGQDKFMDKQNVIKALWLNLELFNLFNIRNVNSYYWVTDIYNQQFAVPNYLTGFMVNFKVSVDF
;
A
#
# COMPACT_ATOMS: atom_id res chain seq x y z
N LEU A 1 -34.29 32.81 -49.09
CA LEU A 1 -33.96 31.57 -48.34
C LEU A 1 -32.54 31.67 -47.82
N CYS A 2 -32.33 32.23 -46.61
CA CYS A 2 -31.06 32.09 -45.90
C CYS A 2 -30.97 30.64 -45.39
N GLY A 3 -30.10 29.83 -46.00
CA GLY A 3 -29.76 28.51 -45.49
C GLY A 3 -29.02 28.68 -44.18
N ALA A 4 -29.56 28.16 -43.09
CA ALA A 4 -28.85 28.04 -41.82
C ALA A 4 -27.61 27.19 -42.06
N LEU A 5 -26.43 27.70 -41.69
CA LEU A 5 -25.18 26.93 -41.69
C LEU A 5 -25.33 25.77 -40.73
N PRO A 6 -24.87 24.58 -41.06
CA PRO A 6 -24.95 23.44 -40.13
C PRO A 6 -24.13 23.74 -38.85
N ALA A 7 -24.73 23.47 -37.69
CA ALA A 7 -24.04 23.64 -36.42
C ALA A 7 -22.79 22.72 -36.36
N LYS A 8 -21.66 23.32 -36.04
CA LYS A 8 -20.38 22.64 -35.94
C LYS A 8 -20.14 22.23 -34.49
N LYS A 9 -19.66 21.02 -34.23
CA LYS A 9 -19.23 20.56 -32.91
C LYS A 9 -17.92 21.22 -32.57
N ILE A 10 -17.87 21.86 -31.41
CA ILE A 10 -16.70 22.59 -30.89
C ILE A 10 -16.34 22.05 -29.53
N TYR A 11 -15.04 21.85 -29.30
CA TYR A 11 -14.44 21.52 -28.02
C TYR A 11 -13.68 22.74 -27.51
N LEU A 12 -14.25 23.45 -26.53
CA LEU A 12 -13.61 24.55 -25.83
C LEU A 12 -12.94 24.01 -24.59
N ARG A 13 -11.61 24.09 -24.49
CA ARG A 13 -10.84 23.58 -23.36
C ARG A 13 -9.72 24.54 -22.98
N GLY A 14 -9.26 24.45 -21.71
CA GLY A 14 -8.18 25.29 -21.21
C GLY A 14 -8.16 25.32 -19.71
N TYR A 15 -7.48 26.31 -19.15
CA TYR A 15 -7.37 26.51 -17.73
C TYR A 15 -8.00 27.84 -17.32
N VAL A 16 -8.64 27.82 -16.13
CA VAL A 16 -9.04 29.05 -15.44
C VAL A 16 -8.07 29.27 -14.28
N LEU A 17 -7.38 30.41 -14.29
CA LEU A 17 -6.29 30.72 -13.37
C LEU A 17 -6.59 32.00 -12.58
N ASP A 18 -5.95 32.12 -11.41
CA ASP A 18 -5.91 33.36 -10.65
C ASP A 18 -4.81 34.33 -11.15
N ASN A 19 -4.68 35.50 -10.53
CA ASN A 19 -3.61 36.46 -10.86
C ASN A 19 -2.19 35.94 -10.60
N ASN A 20 -2.05 34.88 -9.80
CA ASN A 20 -0.77 34.24 -9.49
C ASN A 20 -0.52 32.99 -10.36
N ASN A 21 -1.27 32.84 -11.46
CA ASN A 21 -1.23 31.69 -12.37
C ASN A 21 -1.57 30.35 -11.69
N ARG A 22 -2.37 30.35 -10.62
CA ARG A 22 -2.85 29.13 -9.96
C ARG A 22 -4.20 28.74 -10.55
N GLY A 23 -4.42 27.44 -10.70
CA GLY A 23 -5.70 26.91 -11.15
C GLY A 23 -6.83 27.25 -10.17
N ILE A 24 -7.98 27.67 -10.69
CA ILE A 24 -9.19 27.91 -9.90
C ILE A 24 -10.08 26.67 -10.04
N ASP A 25 -10.31 25.99 -8.93
CA ASP A 25 -11.20 24.83 -8.85
C ASP A 25 -12.67 25.25 -8.83
N LEU A 26 -13.56 24.40 -9.39
CA LEU A 26 -15.00 24.59 -9.46
C LEU A 26 -15.42 25.96 -10.07
N ALA A 27 -14.55 26.57 -10.89
CA ALA A 27 -14.98 27.70 -11.68
C ALA A 27 -16.02 27.23 -12.70
N ASN A 28 -17.15 27.91 -12.72
CA ASN A 28 -18.25 27.62 -13.64
C ASN A 28 -17.97 28.25 -15.00
N ILE A 29 -18.04 27.48 -16.07
CA ILE A 29 -17.89 27.86 -17.46
C ILE A 29 -19.22 27.61 -18.17
N GLN A 30 -19.96 28.65 -18.56
CA GLN A 30 -21.27 28.53 -19.14
C GLN A 30 -21.39 29.29 -20.43
N VAL A 31 -21.99 28.68 -21.45
CA VAL A 31 -22.36 29.37 -22.69
C VAL A 31 -23.53 30.30 -22.40
N LYS A 32 -23.32 31.59 -22.62
CA LYS A 32 -24.29 32.65 -22.33
C LYS A 32 -25.62 32.41 -23.03
N GLY A 33 -26.72 32.45 -22.25
CA GLY A 33 -28.06 32.25 -22.78
C GLY A 33 -28.47 30.81 -23.02
N THR A 34 -27.64 29.84 -22.62
CA THR A 34 -27.92 28.39 -22.69
C THR A 34 -27.76 27.72 -21.34
N SER A 35 -28.21 26.46 -21.22
CA SER A 35 -27.92 25.60 -20.09
C SER A 35 -26.63 24.78 -20.23
N GLN A 36 -25.86 24.98 -21.31
CA GLN A 36 -24.64 24.26 -21.58
C GLN A 36 -23.49 24.89 -20.78
N GLY A 37 -22.81 24.05 -19.97
CA GLY A 37 -21.71 24.53 -19.18
C GLY A 37 -20.92 23.34 -18.62
N THR A 38 -19.80 23.67 -17.99
CA THR A 38 -18.92 22.73 -17.28
C THR A 38 -18.28 23.48 -16.11
N SER A 39 -17.60 22.76 -15.21
CA SER A 39 -16.77 23.35 -14.16
C SER A 39 -15.32 22.91 -14.32
N THR A 40 -14.41 23.70 -13.76
CA THR A 40 -12.99 23.35 -13.71
C THR A 40 -12.75 22.26 -12.67
N ASN A 41 -11.71 21.47 -12.91
CA ASN A 41 -11.12 20.58 -11.90
C ASN A 41 -10.16 21.34 -10.96
N GLU A 42 -9.54 20.63 -10.01
CA GLU A 42 -8.61 21.19 -9.03
C GLU A 42 -7.40 21.94 -9.63
N GLN A 43 -7.01 21.60 -10.85
CA GLN A 43 -5.93 22.27 -11.57
C GLN A 43 -6.43 23.49 -12.37
N GLY A 44 -7.74 23.77 -12.30
CA GLY A 44 -8.38 24.80 -13.08
C GLY A 44 -8.65 24.39 -14.53
N PHE A 45 -8.47 23.13 -14.91
CA PHE A 45 -8.74 22.63 -16.26
C PHE A 45 -10.23 22.43 -16.48
N TYR A 46 -10.71 22.79 -17.70
CA TYR A 46 -12.07 22.53 -18.15
C TYR A 46 -12.10 22.07 -19.60
N GLU A 47 -13.12 21.31 -19.95
CA GLU A 47 -13.50 20.97 -21.33
C GLU A 47 -15.00 21.08 -21.47
N LEU A 48 -15.45 21.91 -22.43
CA LEU A 48 -16.85 22.15 -22.75
C LEU A 48 -17.13 21.77 -24.21
N ARG A 49 -18.08 20.87 -24.40
CA ARG A 49 -18.56 20.49 -25.73
C ARG A 49 -19.84 21.25 -26.04
N LEU A 50 -19.86 21.87 -27.17
CA LEU A 50 -21.00 22.66 -27.63
C LEU A 50 -21.19 22.56 -29.14
N GLU A 51 -22.36 22.91 -29.62
CA GLU A 51 -22.68 23.05 -31.02
C GLU A 51 -22.96 24.53 -31.31
N ALA A 52 -22.17 25.15 -32.21
CA ALA A 52 -22.33 26.53 -32.56
C ALA A 52 -22.22 26.73 -34.09
N THR A 53 -22.96 27.71 -34.60
CA THR A 53 -22.95 28.08 -36.01
C THR A 53 -22.17 29.35 -36.27
N ASP A 54 -21.96 30.17 -35.22
CA ASP A 54 -21.32 31.49 -35.28
C ASP A 54 -20.56 31.75 -33.98
N THR A 55 -20.15 32.98 -33.73
CA THR A 55 -19.49 33.40 -32.51
C THR A 55 -20.39 33.16 -31.30
N PHE A 56 -19.86 32.48 -30.29
CA PHE A 56 -20.53 32.18 -29.03
C PHE A 56 -19.81 32.85 -27.87
N HIS A 57 -20.60 33.23 -26.84
CA HIS A 57 -20.10 33.90 -25.66
C HIS A 57 -20.05 32.91 -24.48
N VAL A 58 -18.95 32.91 -23.74
CA VAL A 58 -18.76 32.02 -22.58
C VAL A 58 -18.46 32.88 -21.36
N VAL A 59 -19.22 32.63 -20.29
CA VAL A 59 -19.09 33.28 -19.00
C VAL A 59 -18.29 32.36 -18.08
N TYR A 60 -17.22 32.90 -17.52
CA TYR A 60 -16.38 32.26 -16.52
C TYR A 60 -16.63 32.91 -15.17
N SER A 61 -17.06 32.15 -14.16
CA SER A 61 -17.38 32.68 -12.84
C SER A 61 -16.95 31.71 -11.73
N CYS A 62 -16.47 32.26 -10.64
CA CYS A 62 -16.19 31.52 -9.42
C CYS A 62 -16.39 32.42 -8.20
N ILE A 63 -16.83 31.86 -7.08
CA ILE A 63 -17.03 32.61 -5.84
C ILE A 63 -15.66 33.16 -5.38
N GLY A 64 -15.61 34.47 -5.11
CA GLY A 64 -14.37 35.16 -4.74
C GLY A 64 -13.53 35.67 -5.89
N TYR A 65 -14.00 35.52 -7.14
CA TYR A 65 -13.34 35.97 -8.35
C TYR A 65 -14.27 36.85 -9.20
N GLU A 66 -13.67 37.71 -9.99
CA GLU A 66 -14.41 38.58 -10.93
C GLU A 66 -14.95 37.75 -12.11
N THR A 67 -16.25 37.79 -12.34
CA THR A 67 -16.88 37.11 -13.48
C THR A 67 -16.41 37.77 -14.79
N LYS A 68 -15.92 36.95 -15.74
CA LYS A 68 -15.48 37.43 -17.08
C LYS A 68 -16.26 36.73 -18.16
N GLU A 69 -16.54 37.50 -19.24
CA GLU A 69 -17.19 37.00 -20.44
C GLU A 69 -16.20 37.12 -21.63
N TYR A 70 -16.11 36.05 -22.42
CA TYR A 70 -15.27 36.03 -23.62
C TYR A 70 -16.06 35.50 -24.82
N ALA A 71 -15.82 36.08 -26.01
CA ALA A 71 -16.39 35.64 -27.26
C ALA A 71 -15.41 34.73 -28.02
N PHE A 72 -15.90 33.64 -28.57
CA PHE A 72 -15.14 32.68 -29.36
C PHE A 72 -15.78 32.45 -30.72
N PRO A 73 -15.05 32.56 -31.84
CA PRO A 73 -15.57 32.25 -33.16
C PRO A 73 -15.67 30.72 -33.34
N ALA A 74 -16.75 30.26 -33.95
CA ALA A 74 -16.99 28.85 -34.29
C ALA A 74 -16.18 28.37 -35.50
N THR A 75 -14.92 28.82 -35.64
CA THR A 75 -14.08 28.52 -36.83
C THR A 75 -13.31 27.22 -36.71
N GLU A 76 -12.88 26.88 -35.49
CA GLU A 76 -12.06 25.71 -35.20
C GLU A 76 -12.86 24.64 -34.45
N GLU A 77 -12.54 23.37 -34.68
CA GLU A 77 -13.16 22.26 -33.99
C GLU A 77 -12.68 22.13 -32.52
N VAL A 78 -11.44 22.56 -32.25
CA VAL A 78 -10.84 22.56 -30.89
C VAL A 78 -10.30 23.98 -30.61
N ILE A 79 -10.85 24.62 -29.57
CA ILE A 79 -10.43 25.95 -29.14
C ILE A 79 -9.72 25.80 -27.78
N ASN A 80 -8.44 26.14 -27.69
CA ASN A 80 -7.68 26.16 -26.46
C ASN A 80 -7.75 27.55 -25.82
N ALA A 81 -8.39 27.70 -24.67
CA ALA A 81 -8.66 29.00 -24.05
C ALA A 81 -8.34 28.98 -22.53
N THR A 82 -7.11 29.35 -22.19
CA THR A 82 -6.75 29.63 -20.81
C THR A 82 -7.15 31.06 -20.47
N LYS A 83 -7.83 31.25 -19.32
CA LYS A 83 -8.38 32.53 -18.87
C LYS A 83 -7.95 32.83 -17.45
N ILE A 84 -7.70 34.11 -17.15
CA ILE A 84 -7.36 34.57 -15.78
C ILE A 84 -8.57 35.30 -15.21
N LEU A 85 -9.00 34.88 -14.02
CA LEU A 85 -10.01 35.56 -13.23
C LEU A 85 -9.33 36.27 -12.06
N PRO A 86 -9.38 37.62 -12.00
CA PRO A 86 -8.88 38.38 -10.86
C PRO A 86 -9.70 38.08 -9.61
N SER A 87 -9.03 37.93 -8.45
CA SER A 87 -9.74 37.78 -7.19
C SER A 87 -10.41 39.10 -6.76
N THR A 88 -11.67 39.03 -6.36
CA THR A 88 -12.33 40.13 -5.67
C THR A 88 -11.91 40.14 -4.22
N SER A 89 -11.32 41.28 -3.75
CA SER A 89 -10.84 41.41 -2.38
C SER A 89 -11.97 41.47 -1.37
N THR A 90 -12.58 40.31 -1.08
CA THR A 90 -13.39 40.11 0.13
C THR A 90 -12.83 38.84 0.76
N GLN A 91 -12.01 39.02 1.80
CA GLN A 91 -11.49 37.95 2.63
C GLN A 91 -12.66 37.19 3.30
N LEU A 92 -13.16 36.17 2.65
CA LEU A 92 -13.77 35.03 3.32
C LEU A 92 -12.71 33.93 3.27
N GLU A 93 -12.31 33.45 4.44
CA GLU A 93 -11.43 32.29 4.58
C GLU A 93 -12.04 31.13 3.82
N SER A 94 -11.60 30.96 2.58
CA SER A 94 -11.91 29.77 1.79
C SER A 94 -11.13 28.61 2.36
N VAL A 95 -11.82 27.59 2.79
CA VAL A 95 -11.24 26.28 3.12
C VAL A 95 -10.48 25.79 1.87
N GLU A 96 -9.17 25.82 1.95
CA GLU A 96 -8.31 25.32 0.87
C GLU A 96 -8.40 23.80 0.81
N ILE A 97 -9.21 23.29 -0.11
CA ILE A 97 -9.14 21.88 -0.54
C ILE A 97 -8.42 21.89 -1.88
N ARG A 98 -7.12 21.59 -1.91
CA ARG A 98 -6.35 21.47 -3.16
C ARG A 98 -5.36 20.31 -3.09
N ALA A 99 -5.36 19.45 -4.10
CA ALA A 99 -4.39 18.36 -4.27
C ALA A 99 -2.95 18.86 -4.54
N PHE A 100 -2.78 20.10 -5.01
CA PHE A 100 -1.52 20.86 -4.94
C PHE A 100 -1.37 21.65 -3.65
N GLN A 101 -2.00 21.21 -2.56
CA GLN A 101 -1.74 21.83 -1.27
C GLN A 101 -0.23 21.83 -1.01
N ARG A 102 0.27 22.99 -0.76
CA ARG A 102 1.64 23.20 -0.29
C ARG A 102 1.76 22.41 1.00
N GLN A 103 2.47 21.28 0.92
CA GLN A 103 2.58 20.37 2.04
C GLN A 103 3.35 21.04 3.17
N THR A 104 2.69 21.17 4.30
CA THR A 104 3.30 21.71 5.52
C THR A 104 3.99 20.65 6.37
N ASN A 105 3.83 19.38 5.99
CA ASN A 105 4.40 18.21 6.66
C ASN A 105 4.77 17.12 5.62
N THR A 106 5.11 15.93 6.06
CA THR A 106 5.48 14.80 5.20
C THR A 106 4.28 14.02 4.64
N MET A 107 3.04 14.36 5.03
CA MET A 107 1.84 13.69 4.54
C MET A 107 1.47 14.18 3.14
N GLN A 108 1.41 13.26 2.18
CA GLN A 108 1.01 13.52 0.80
C GLN A 108 -0.45 13.10 0.60
N GLY A 109 -1.27 14.03 0.10
CA GLY A 109 -2.63 13.71 -0.33
C GLY A 109 -2.61 12.89 -1.62
N ILE A 110 -3.49 11.91 -1.71
CA ILE A 110 -3.64 11.03 -2.87
C ILE A 110 -5.07 11.15 -3.37
N ASP A 111 -5.23 11.40 -4.67
CA ASP A 111 -6.53 11.48 -5.32
C ASP A 111 -7.15 10.09 -5.47
N THR A 112 -8.34 9.92 -4.90
CA THR A 112 -9.02 8.63 -4.82
C THR A 112 -9.79 8.26 -6.07
N GLU A 113 -10.19 9.21 -6.91
CA GLU A 113 -10.91 8.92 -8.16
C GLU A 113 -10.04 8.14 -9.15
N LYS A 114 -8.73 8.37 -9.09
CA LYS A 114 -7.75 7.70 -9.94
C LYS A 114 -7.58 6.21 -9.64
N PHE A 115 -7.90 5.78 -8.40
CA PHE A 115 -7.83 4.36 -8.03
C PHE A 115 -8.77 3.48 -8.84
N ARG A 116 -9.97 3.97 -9.10
CA ARG A 116 -11.02 3.18 -9.80
C ARG A 116 -10.60 2.80 -11.21
N MET A 117 -9.64 3.56 -11.80
CA MET A 117 -9.24 3.43 -13.19
C MET A 117 -7.86 2.80 -13.38
N MET A 118 -7.07 2.67 -12.30
CA MET A 118 -5.72 2.14 -12.37
C MET A 118 -5.75 0.61 -12.53
N PRO A 119 -4.99 0.04 -13.49
CA PRO A 119 -4.88 -1.41 -13.61
C PRO A 119 -4.34 -2.03 -12.32
N ASP A 120 -5.07 -2.97 -11.76
CA ASP A 120 -4.69 -3.61 -10.50
C ASP A 120 -4.96 -5.11 -10.52
N ALA A 121 -3.89 -5.90 -10.62
CA ALA A 121 -3.95 -7.35 -10.56
C ALA A 121 -4.32 -7.89 -9.18
N SER A 122 -4.20 -7.08 -8.12
CA SER A 122 -4.60 -7.47 -6.77
C SER A 122 -6.12 -7.45 -6.56
N GLY A 123 -6.88 -6.98 -7.55
CA GLY A 123 -8.35 -6.93 -7.51
C GLY A 123 -8.93 -5.76 -6.72
N GLY A 124 -8.26 -4.61 -6.70
CA GLY A 124 -8.76 -3.35 -6.16
C GLY A 124 -8.31 -3.06 -4.72
N ASN A 125 -7.04 -3.30 -4.40
CA ASN A 125 -6.46 -2.90 -3.12
C ASN A 125 -5.85 -1.50 -3.23
N LEU A 126 -6.08 -0.65 -2.23
CA LEU A 126 -5.49 0.68 -2.14
C LEU A 126 -3.96 0.62 -2.09
N GLU A 127 -3.42 -0.36 -1.39
CA GLU A 127 -1.99 -0.56 -1.19
C GLU A 127 -1.23 -0.86 -2.49
N SER A 128 -1.88 -1.47 -3.48
CA SER A 128 -1.26 -1.74 -4.78
C SER A 128 -0.91 -0.45 -5.55
N MET A 129 -1.67 0.62 -5.33
CA MET A 129 -1.35 1.93 -5.88
C MET A 129 -0.17 2.58 -5.17
N LEU A 130 -0.03 2.38 -3.85
CA LEU A 130 1.12 2.93 -3.11
C LEU A 130 2.44 2.45 -3.69
N SER A 131 2.50 1.26 -4.29
CA SER A 131 3.69 0.74 -4.96
C SER A 131 4.17 1.60 -6.14
N SER A 132 3.34 2.52 -6.64
CA SER A 132 3.72 3.48 -7.68
C SER A 132 4.31 4.79 -7.12
N PHE A 133 4.41 4.93 -5.80
CA PHE A 133 5.01 6.10 -5.16
C PHE A 133 6.48 5.88 -4.85
N ALA A 134 7.23 6.99 -4.84
CA ALA A 134 8.65 6.96 -4.50
C ALA A 134 8.85 6.44 -3.06
N GLY A 135 9.88 5.63 -2.86
CA GLY A 135 10.19 4.99 -1.57
C GLY A 135 9.29 3.83 -1.17
N VAL A 136 8.29 3.47 -1.99
CA VAL A 136 7.39 2.34 -1.73
C VAL A 136 7.68 1.20 -2.69
N ASN A 137 7.85 0.00 -2.16
CA ASN A 137 8.14 -1.19 -2.92
C ASN A 137 7.11 -2.29 -2.65
N SER A 138 6.68 -2.96 -3.71
CA SER A 138 5.93 -4.20 -3.65
C SER A 138 6.40 -5.10 -4.79
N THR A 139 6.86 -6.28 -4.47
CA THR A 139 7.37 -7.27 -5.44
C THR A 139 6.42 -8.43 -5.64
N ASN A 140 5.21 -8.32 -5.11
CA ASN A 140 4.21 -9.37 -5.21
C ASN A 140 2.84 -8.75 -5.46
N GLU A 141 2.32 -8.96 -6.66
CA GLU A 141 1.00 -8.50 -7.07
C GLU A 141 -0.17 -9.24 -6.42
N LEU A 142 0.08 -10.36 -5.76
CA LEU A 142 -0.94 -11.15 -5.06
C LEU A 142 -1.17 -10.67 -3.62
N SER A 143 -0.27 -9.81 -3.12
CA SER A 143 -0.28 -9.31 -1.74
C SER A 143 -0.65 -7.83 -1.66
N SER A 144 -1.31 -7.45 -0.57
CA SER A 144 -1.51 -6.05 -0.18
C SER A 144 -0.33 -5.47 0.62
N GLN A 145 0.69 -6.25 0.87
CA GLN A 145 1.86 -5.84 1.63
C GLN A 145 2.77 -4.92 0.80
N TYR A 146 3.29 -3.90 1.45
CA TYR A 146 4.27 -2.98 0.86
C TYR A 146 5.36 -2.65 1.87
N SER A 147 6.56 -2.47 1.37
CA SER A 147 7.74 -2.03 2.10
C SER A 147 7.99 -0.55 1.82
N VAL A 148 8.37 0.22 2.83
CA VAL A 148 8.67 1.63 2.67
C VAL A 148 10.08 1.91 3.16
N ARG A 149 10.93 2.40 2.24
CA ARG A 149 12.30 2.78 2.54
C ARG A 149 13.04 1.72 3.35
N GLY A 150 12.99 0.47 2.87
CA GLY A 150 13.68 -0.69 3.46
C GLY A 150 13.11 -1.25 4.74
N GLY A 151 12.02 -0.68 5.28
CA GLY A 151 11.31 -1.25 6.41
C GLY A 151 10.46 -2.45 6.00
N SER A 152 10.12 -3.31 6.96
CA SER A 152 9.20 -4.40 6.74
C SER A 152 7.76 -3.89 6.60
N TYR A 153 6.86 -4.72 6.08
CA TYR A 153 5.45 -4.34 6.00
C TYR A 153 4.82 -4.13 7.39
N ASP A 154 5.33 -4.79 8.43
CA ASP A 154 4.88 -4.62 9.81
C ASP A 154 5.30 -3.27 10.43
N GLU A 155 6.21 -2.53 9.77
CA GLU A 155 6.63 -1.19 10.17
C GLU A 155 5.70 -0.07 9.63
N ASN A 156 4.62 -0.43 8.94
CA ASN A 156 3.64 0.51 8.39
C ASN A 156 2.38 0.57 9.26
N SER A 157 1.86 1.77 9.49
CA SER A 157 0.57 1.96 10.17
C SER A 157 -0.53 2.36 9.20
N VAL A 158 -1.74 1.92 9.49
CA VAL A 158 -2.95 2.25 8.73
C VAL A 158 -3.98 2.81 9.69
N TYR A 159 -4.53 3.97 9.35
CA TYR A 159 -5.61 4.61 10.07
C TYR A 159 -6.83 4.78 9.16
N VAL A 160 -8.01 4.52 9.70
CA VAL A 160 -9.28 4.81 9.02
C VAL A 160 -10.10 5.69 9.96
N ASN A 161 -10.42 6.91 9.53
CA ASN A 161 -11.16 7.89 10.34
C ASN A 161 -10.54 8.12 11.74
N ASN A 162 -9.20 8.25 11.82
CA ASN A 162 -8.36 8.35 13.04
C ASN A 162 -8.32 7.10 13.92
N ILE A 163 -8.83 5.96 13.48
CA ILE A 163 -8.79 4.69 14.21
C ILE A 163 -7.69 3.83 13.60
N GLU A 164 -6.74 3.39 14.43
CA GLU A 164 -5.68 2.47 13.98
C GLU A 164 -6.26 1.09 13.65
N VAL A 165 -5.85 0.53 12.53
CA VAL A 165 -6.31 -0.76 12.03
C VAL A 165 -5.29 -1.84 12.35
N TYR A 166 -5.71 -2.86 13.07
CA TYR A 166 -4.91 -4.06 13.28
C TYR A 166 -4.91 -4.96 12.04
N ARG A 167 -3.84 -5.73 11.86
CA ARG A 167 -3.72 -6.72 10.77
C ARG A 167 -3.73 -8.14 11.32
N PRO A 168 -4.17 -9.15 10.51
CA PRO A 168 -4.05 -10.55 10.88
C PRO A 168 -2.62 -10.94 11.25
N LEU A 169 -2.45 -11.79 12.27
CA LEU A 169 -1.15 -12.13 12.85
C LEU A 169 -0.52 -13.39 12.28
N LEU A 170 -1.32 -14.34 11.75
CA LEU A 170 -0.85 -15.61 11.19
C LEU A 170 -0.66 -15.56 9.67
N VAL A 171 -1.08 -14.52 8.98
CA VAL A 171 -1.02 -14.47 7.52
C VAL A 171 0.39 -14.77 7.02
N ARG A 172 0.49 -15.75 6.14
CA ARG A 172 1.69 -16.01 5.35
C ARG A 172 1.92 -14.83 4.43
N ALA A 173 3.07 -14.20 4.53
CA ALA A 173 3.44 -13.14 3.62
C ALA A 173 3.48 -13.68 2.19
N GLY A 174 2.74 -13.05 1.28
CA GLY A 174 3.08 -13.06 -0.13
C GLY A 174 2.30 -13.95 -1.07
N GLN A 175 1.59 -14.98 -0.68
CA GLN A 175 0.83 -15.81 -1.63
C GLN A 175 -0.68 -15.89 -1.36
N GLN A 176 -1.13 -15.56 -0.18
CA GLN A 176 -2.47 -15.93 0.27
C GLN A 176 -3.25 -14.79 0.89
N GLU A 177 -2.78 -13.57 0.73
CA GLU A 177 -3.47 -12.42 1.29
C GLU A 177 -4.76 -12.15 0.52
N GLY A 178 -5.83 -12.03 1.28
CA GLY A 178 -7.14 -11.69 0.78
C GLY A 178 -7.29 -10.21 0.47
N LEU A 179 -8.43 -9.67 0.89
CA LEU A 179 -8.72 -8.25 0.81
C LEU A 179 -7.98 -7.49 1.89
N SER A 180 -7.42 -6.33 1.56
CA SER A 180 -6.96 -5.39 2.58
C SER A 180 -8.14 -4.85 3.40
N PHE A 181 -7.88 -4.34 4.61
CA PHE A 181 -8.93 -3.74 5.43
C PHE A 181 -9.63 -2.58 4.71
N ILE A 182 -8.88 -1.76 3.99
CA ILE A 182 -9.46 -0.58 3.33
C ILE A 182 -10.31 -1.01 2.14
N ASN A 183 -11.57 -0.61 2.14
CA ASN A 183 -12.44 -0.74 0.97
C ASN A 183 -12.36 0.55 0.13
N PRO A 184 -11.74 0.51 -1.07
CA PRO A 184 -11.55 1.71 -1.90
C PRO A 184 -12.85 2.41 -2.32
N ASP A 185 -13.97 1.68 -2.42
CA ASP A 185 -15.25 2.27 -2.79
C ASP A 185 -15.81 3.21 -1.71
N LEU A 186 -15.41 3.02 -0.45
CA LEU A 186 -15.77 3.85 0.70
C LEU A 186 -14.85 5.06 0.91
N VAL A 187 -13.72 5.13 0.22
CA VAL A 187 -12.67 6.12 0.49
C VAL A 187 -13.00 7.48 -0.12
N ASP A 188 -12.90 8.54 0.68
CA ASP A 188 -12.95 9.95 0.27
C ASP A 188 -11.55 10.53 0.11
N LYS A 189 -10.71 10.41 1.17
CA LYS A 189 -9.37 10.99 1.21
C LYS A 189 -8.35 9.96 1.65
N VAL A 190 -7.17 10.06 1.05
CA VAL A 190 -6.00 9.27 1.43
C VAL A 190 -4.83 10.21 1.65
N GLN A 191 -4.15 10.03 2.77
CA GLN A 191 -2.88 10.70 3.07
C GLN A 191 -1.82 9.65 3.38
N PHE A 192 -0.65 9.82 2.81
CA PHE A 192 0.46 8.88 2.96
C PHE A 192 1.75 9.59 3.33
N SER A 193 2.52 9.02 4.24
CA SER A 193 3.87 9.48 4.58
C SER A 193 4.86 8.32 4.60
N ALA A 194 5.97 8.47 3.90
CA ALA A 194 7.08 7.51 3.88
C ALA A 194 8.12 7.75 5.00
N GLY A 195 7.73 8.43 6.08
CA GLY A 195 8.57 8.74 7.25
C GLY A 195 8.49 10.20 7.65
N GLY A 196 9.03 10.55 8.82
CA GLY A 196 8.96 11.92 9.33
C GLY A 196 7.56 12.37 9.76
N PHE A 197 6.62 11.46 9.96
CA PHE A 197 5.24 11.76 10.33
C PHE A 197 5.12 12.28 11.77
N SER A 198 4.05 13.05 12.04
CA SER A 198 3.84 13.77 13.31
C SER A 198 3.61 12.85 14.51
N ALA A 199 3.60 13.42 15.73
CA ALA A 199 3.42 12.68 16.98
C ALA A 199 2.02 12.05 17.13
N LYS A 200 1.03 12.53 16.39
CA LYS A 200 -0.32 11.93 16.31
C LYS A 200 -0.24 10.44 15.95
N TYR A 201 0.62 10.08 15.01
CA TYR A 201 0.77 8.73 14.53
C TYR A 201 1.84 7.98 15.30
N GLY A 202 1.59 6.73 15.70
CA GLY A 202 2.45 6.04 16.66
C GLY A 202 2.98 4.69 16.25
N ASP A 203 3.97 4.28 17.01
CA ASP A 203 4.40 2.90 17.24
C ASP A 203 4.82 2.11 15.98
N LYS A 204 5.21 2.84 14.91
CA LYS A 204 5.75 2.30 13.66
C LYS A 204 6.93 3.14 13.17
N MET A 205 7.84 2.51 12.40
CA MET A 205 9.11 3.13 11.99
C MET A 205 9.21 3.45 10.50
N SER A 206 8.25 3.03 9.65
CA SER A 206 8.41 3.21 8.21
C SER A 206 7.40 4.16 7.61
N SER A 207 6.11 3.88 7.68
CA SER A 207 5.11 4.73 7.03
C SER A 207 3.79 4.83 7.78
N VAL A 208 3.00 5.81 7.34
CA VAL A 208 1.61 6.01 7.77
C VAL A 208 0.72 6.15 6.55
N LEU A 209 -0.37 5.42 6.54
CA LEU A 209 -1.49 5.56 5.62
C LEU A 209 -2.72 5.99 6.42
N ASP A 210 -3.21 7.21 6.22
CA ASP A 210 -4.39 7.76 6.88
C ASP A 210 -5.51 7.94 5.87
N VAL A 211 -6.63 7.25 6.09
CA VAL A 211 -7.77 7.16 5.18
C VAL A 211 -9.01 7.73 5.84
N THR A 212 -9.74 8.54 5.10
CA THR A 212 -11.05 9.05 5.50
C THR A 212 -12.12 8.47 4.60
N TYR A 213 -13.19 7.91 5.18
CA TYR A 213 -14.32 7.38 4.43
C TYR A 213 -15.32 8.46 4.06
N LYS A 214 -16.06 8.22 2.98
CA LYS A 214 -17.06 9.12 2.41
C LYS A 214 -18.19 9.41 3.40
N ILE A 215 -18.67 10.64 3.35
CA ILE A 215 -19.92 11.08 3.96
C ILE A 215 -20.81 11.56 2.81
N PRO A 216 -21.79 10.75 2.36
CA PRO A 216 -22.61 11.10 1.22
C PRO A 216 -23.51 12.31 1.53
N GLU A 217 -23.82 13.10 0.51
CA GLU A 217 -24.77 14.21 0.62
C GLU A 217 -26.16 13.80 0.08
N HIS A 218 -26.22 12.82 -0.79
CA HIS A 218 -27.43 12.30 -1.42
C HIS A 218 -27.33 10.78 -1.59
N PHE A 219 -28.34 10.16 -2.18
CA PHE A 219 -28.28 8.74 -2.53
C PHE A 219 -27.31 8.51 -3.70
N GLU A 220 -26.40 7.59 -3.51
CA GLU A 220 -25.44 7.15 -4.51
C GLU A 220 -25.15 5.66 -4.36
N SER A 221 -24.92 4.97 -5.45
CA SER A 221 -24.53 3.57 -5.42
C SER A 221 -23.69 3.19 -6.63
N SER A 222 -22.84 2.18 -6.48
CA SER A 222 -22.08 1.63 -7.58
C SER A 222 -21.95 0.11 -7.47
N LEU A 223 -21.80 -0.53 -8.62
CA LEU A 223 -21.55 -1.97 -8.75
C LEU A 223 -20.39 -2.16 -9.71
N ALA A 224 -19.42 -2.98 -9.34
CA ALA A 224 -18.33 -3.38 -10.22
C ALA A 224 -18.19 -4.91 -10.23
N ILE A 225 -17.99 -5.48 -11.42
CA ILE A 225 -17.80 -6.92 -11.64
C ILE A 225 -16.62 -7.10 -12.58
N SER A 226 -15.73 -8.03 -12.23
CA SER A 226 -14.56 -8.39 -13.02
C SER A 226 -14.25 -9.87 -12.91
N LEU A 227 -13.27 -10.37 -13.69
CA LEU A 227 -12.77 -11.75 -13.54
C LEU A 227 -12.09 -12.00 -12.19
N LEU A 228 -11.68 -10.93 -11.50
CA LEU A 228 -11.01 -11.00 -10.19
C LEU A 228 -11.99 -10.89 -9.00
N GLY A 229 -13.27 -10.56 -9.26
CA GLY A 229 -14.25 -10.41 -8.21
C GLY A 229 -15.34 -9.41 -8.51
N ALA A 230 -16.07 -9.02 -7.47
CA ALA A 230 -17.15 -8.07 -7.55
C ALA A 230 -17.18 -7.16 -6.32
N SER A 231 -17.62 -5.90 -6.48
CA SER A 231 -17.87 -4.99 -5.38
C SER A 231 -19.19 -4.24 -5.57
N ALA A 232 -19.82 -3.88 -4.46
CA ALA A 232 -20.99 -3.02 -4.45
C ALA A 232 -20.84 -1.97 -3.34
N TYR A 233 -21.22 -0.75 -3.66
CA TYR A 233 -21.24 0.39 -2.78
C TYR A 233 -22.63 1.01 -2.74
N LEU A 234 -23.04 1.46 -1.56
CA LEU A 234 -24.26 2.19 -1.35
C LEU A 234 -24.02 3.31 -0.34
N GLY A 235 -24.35 4.54 -0.71
CA GLY A 235 -24.35 5.72 0.15
C GLY A 235 -25.73 6.34 0.21
N SER A 236 -26.13 6.82 1.39
CA SER A 236 -27.36 7.60 1.54
C SER A 236 -27.24 8.62 2.64
N ALA A 237 -27.96 9.74 2.48
CA ALA A 237 -27.98 10.84 3.42
C ALA A 237 -29.38 11.27 3.75
N SER A 238 -29.56 11.63 5.01
CA SER A 238 -30.71 12.38 5.51
C SER A 238 -30.19 13.54 6.37
N LYS A 239 -31.09 14.43 6.82
CA LYS A 239 -30.69 15.64 7.55
C LYS A 239 -29.73 15.39 8.73
N ASN A 240 -29.91 14.29 9.47
CA ASN A 240 -29.19 14.02 10.72
C ASN A 240 -28.45 12.67 10.69
N PHE A 241 -28.51 11.92 9.57
CA PHE A 241 -27.93 10.58 9.48
C PHE A 241 -27.40 10.33 8.07
N THR A 242 -26.17 9.89 8.00
CA THR A 242 -25.57 9.41 6.74
C THR A 242 -25.05 8.01 6.93
N GLN A 243 -25.04 7.23 5.88
CA GLN A 243 -24.50 5.89 5.89
C GLN A 243 -23.87 5.54 4.56
N VAL A 244 -22.77 4.80 4.62
CA VAL A 244 -22.16 4.14 3.48
C VAL A 244 -21.95 2.68 3.82
N HIS A 245 -22.18 1.83 2.83
CA HIS A 245 -22.00 0.39 2.91
C HIS A 245 -21.19 -0.08 1.71
N GLY A 246 -20.25 -0.96 1.94
CA GLY A 246 -19.47 -1.61 0.90
C GLY A 246 -19.37 -3.10 1.13
N ILE A 247 -19.58 -3.88 0.11
CA ILE A 247 -19.33 -5.33 0.09
C ILE A 247 -18.37 -5.65 -1.04
N ARG A 248 -17.38 -6.49 -0.77
CA ARG A 248 -16.45 -6.99 -1.78
C ARG A 248 -16.39 -8.51 -1.73
N TYR A 249 -16.36 -9.09 -2.90
CA TYR A 249 -15.98 -10.47 -3.12
C TYR A 249 -14.78 -10.51 -4.05
N LYS A 250 -13.72 -11.20 -3.66
CA LYS A 250 -12.53 -11.42 -4.48
C LYS A 250 -12.27 -12.92 -4.63
N THR A 251 -11.82 -13.31 -5.81
CA THR A 251 -11.27 -14.62 -6.08
C THR A 251 -9.93 -14.48 -6.79
N SER A 252 -8.93 -15.22 -6.35
CA SER A 252 -7.62 -15.27 -7.01
C SER A 252 -7.48 -16.54 -7.87
N SER A 253 -8.51 -17.35 -8.03
CA SER A 253 -8.43 -18.62 -8.79
C SER A 253 -7.93 -18.42 -10.21
N TYR A 254 -8.40 -17.38 -10.90
CA TYR A 254 -7.95 -17.04 -12.24
C TYR A 254 -6.46 -16.60 -12.26
N LEU A 255 -6.04 -15.78 -11.31
CA LEU A 255 -4.65 -15.35 -11.16
C LEU A 255 -3.72 -16.53 -10.89
N LEU A 256 -4.10 -17.36 -9.94
CA LEU A 256 -3.29 -18.50 -9.49
C LEU A 256 -3.20 -19.61 -10.55
N GLY A 257 -4.17 -19.69 -11.45
CA GLY A 257 -4.13 -20.57 -12.63
C GLY A 257 -3.06 -20.21 -13.66
N THR A 258 -2.47 -19.03 -13.57
CA THR A 258 -1.34 -18.58 -14.44
C THR A 258 0.03 -18.83 -13.83
N LEU A 259 0.10 -19.30 -12.58
CA LEU A 259 1.36 -19.65 -11.92
C LEU A 259 1.96 -20.91 -12.52
N ASP A 260 3.29 -21.01 -12.52
CA ASP A 260 4.01 -22.24 -12.90
C ASP A 260 3.72 -23.39 -11.93
N THR A 261 3.41 -23.08 -10.67
CA THR A 261 2.95 -24.06 -9.69
C THR A 261 1.48 -24.37 -9.96
N GLN A 262 1.24 -25.44 -10.67
CA GLN A 262 -0.12 -25.91 -10.93
C GLN A 262 -0.75 -26.47 -9.66
N GLY A 263 -2.03 -26.19 -9.46
CA GLY A 263 -2.79 -26.63 -8.31
C GLY A 263 -4.27 -26.27 -8.42
N GLU A 264 -5.10 -26.97 -7.66
CA GLU A 264 -6.49 -26.57 -7.47
C GLU A 264 -6.54 -25.47 -6.41
N TYR A 265 -6.64 -24.25 -6.87
CA TYR A 265 -6.78 -23.08 -6.01
C TYR A 265 -8.25 -22.69 -5.88
N SER A 266 -8.73 -22.60 -4.67
CA SER A 266 -10.09 -22.18 -4.38
C SER A 266 -10.14 -21.10 -3.30
N PRO A 267 -9.49 -19.94 -3.53
CA PRO A 267 -9.54 -18.82 -2.62
C PRO A 267 -10.85 -18.06 -2.79
N SER A 268 -11.46 -17.70 -1.67
CA SER A 268 -12.59 -16.79 -1.65
C SER A 268 -12.45 -15.81 -0.49
N PHE A 269 -12.61 -14.54 -0.81
CA PHE A 269 -12.45 -13.45 0.12
C PHE A 269 -13.70 -12.59 0.07
N VAL A 270 -14.29 -12.37 1.23
CA VAL A 270 -15.49 -11.54 1.37
C VAL A 270 -15.26 -10.54 2.48
N ASP A 271 -15.58 -9.29 2.26
CA ASP A 271 -15.71 -8.32 3.31
C ASP A 271 -16.99 -7.48 3.16
N TYR A 272 -17.50 -7.05 4.30
CA TYR A 272 -18.57 -6.08 4.40
C TYR A 272 -18.13 -4.97 5.35
N GLN A 273 -18.25 -3.73 4.92
CA GLN A 273 -17.95 -2.56 5.72
C GLN A 273 -19.11 -1.59 5.73
N THR A 274 -19.22 -0.87 6.85
CA THR A 274 -20.21 0.19 7.00
C THR A 274 -19.62 1.35 7.78
N TYR A 275 -19.90 2.57 7.32
CA TYR A 275 -19.59 3.79 8.08
C TYR A 275 -20.86 4.63 8.16
N MET A 276 -21.26 4.94 9.37
CA MET A 276 -22.48 5.69 9.67
C MET A 276 -22.13 6.92 10.46
N THR A 277 -22.78 8.05 10.17
CA THR A 277 -22.65 9.27 10.96
C THR A 277 -24.00 9.75 11.47
N PHE A 278 -24.02 10.26 12.68
CA PHE A 278 -25.19 10.71 13.39
C PHE A 278 -25.00 12.15 13.87
N LYS A 279 -25.84 13.07 13.48
CA LYS A 279 -25.86 14.43 14.00
C LYS A 279 -26.89 14.53 15.12
N PHE A 280 -26.45 14.53 16.39
CA PHE A 280 -27.32 14.64 17.53
C PHE A 280 -27.74 16.10 17.78
N SER A 281 -26.83 17.04 17.55
CA SER A 281 -27.04 18.48 17.60
C SER A 281 -25.94 19.21 16.81
N ASP A 282 -25.97 20.54 16.79
CA ASP A 282 -24.89 21.31 16.14
C ASP A 282 -23.54 21.19 16.85
N LYS A 283 -23.53 20.74 18.12
CA LYS A 283 -22.30 20.54 18.90
C LYS A 283 -21.92 19.08 19.08
N TRP A 284 -22.83 18.14 18.87
CA TRP A 284 -22.60 16.72 19.10
C TRP A 284 -22.88 15.91 17.86
N ASN A 285 -21.92 15.13 17.47
CA ASN A 285 -22.08 14.12 16.43
C ASN A 285 -21.40 12.82 16.83
N GLY A 286 -21.84 11.73 16.24
CA GLY A 286 -21.24 10.42 16.43
C GLY A 286 -21.01 9.73 15.11
N SER A 287 -20.15 8.71 15.13
CA SER A 287 -19.98 7.83 13.99
C SER A 287 -19.73 6.40 14.44
N PHE A 288 -20.13 5.47 13.58
CA PHE A 288 -19.88 4.04 13.75
C PHE A 288 -19.19 3.50 12.49
N LEU A 289 -18.07 2.81 12.69
CA LEU A 289 -17.35 2.08 11.65
C LEU A 289 -17.39 0.59 11.98
N GLY A 290 -17.95 -0.21 11.10
CA GLY A 290 -18.01 -1.66 11.23
C GLY A 290 -17.33 -2.38 10.08
N ASN A 291 -16.68 -3.51 10.36
CA ASN A 291 -16.13 -4.40 9.36
C ASN A 291 -16.31 -5.85 9.77
N PHE A 292 -16.70 -6.66 8.81
CA PHE A 292 -16.63 -8.11 8.86
C PHE A 292 -15.88 -8.60 7.64
N SER A 293 -14.85 -9.42 7.83
CA SER A 293 -14.15 -10.05 6.72
C SER A 293 -13.92 -11.54 6.96
N GLN A 294 -14.00 -12.32 5.88
CA GLN A 294 -13.64 -13.72 5.87
C GLN A 294 -12.76 -14.00 4.66
N ASN A 295 -11.54 -14.43 4.94
CA ASN A 295 -10.62 -14.93 3.95
C ASN A 295 -10.58 -16.46 4.08
N TYR A 296 -10.95 -17.15 3.03
CA TYR A 296 -10.89 -18.60 2.91
C TYR A 296 -9.95 -18.96 1.78
N TYR A 297 -8.96 -19.75 2.07
CA TYR A 297 -8.01 -20.25 1.11
C TYR A 297 -7.94 -21.76 1.18
N ARG A 298 -8.02 -22.40 0.02
CA ARG A 298 -7.76 -23.84 -0.14
C ARG A 298 -6.83 -24.03 -1.32
N PHE A 299 -5.82 -24.81 -1.10
CA PHE A 299 -4.84 -25.16 -2.10
C PHE A 299 -4.58 -26.66 -2.07
N THR A 300 -4.71 -27.30 -3.21
CA THR A 300 -4.34 -28.70 -3.45
C THR A 300 -3.27 -28.68 -4.52
N PRO A 301 -1.98 -28.86 -4.15
CA PRO A 301 -0.90 -28.84 -5.14
C PRO A 301 -1.01 -30.03 -6.09
N VAL A 302 -0.62 -29.80 -7.33
CA VAL A 302 -0.49 -30.86 -8.34
C VAL A 302 0.96 -30.93 -8.81
N GLU A 303 1.26 -31.91 -9.63
CA GLU A 303 2.60 -32.10 -10.23
C GLU A 303 3.17 -30.79 -10.78
N ARG A 304 4.45 -30.54 -10.50
CA ARG A 304 5.18 -29.38 -11.00
C ARG A 304 6.47 -29.82 -11.69
N GLU A 305 6.79 -29.17 -12.80
CA GLU A 305 8.06 -29.32 -13.50
C GLU A 305 8.62 -27.93 -13.80
N THR A 306 9.87 -27.68 -13.38
CA THR A 306 10.54 -26.40 -13.56
C THR A 306 11.97 -26.60 -13.99
N SER A 307 12.36 -26.01 -15.12
CA SER A 307 13.74 -25.98 -15.58
C SER A 307 14.43 -24.71 -15.10
N PHE A 308 15.65 -24.84 -14.58
CA PHE A 308 16.43 -23.73 -14.04
C PHE A 308 17.94 -23.96 -14.22
N GLY A 309 18.74 -22.90 -14.09
CA GLY A 309 20.20 -22.97 -14.20
C GLY A 309 20.76 -22.07 -15.29
N THR A 310 21.94 -22.44 -15.78
CA THR A 310 22.69 -21.75 -16.86
C THR A 310 22.69 -22.58 -18.11
N LEU A 311 23.17 -22.02 -19.25
CA LEU A 311 23.38 -22.78 -20.50
C LEU A 311 24.34 -23.97 -20.37
N GLN A 312 25.24 -23.93 -19.38
CA GLN A 312 26.20 -25.01 -19.13
C GLN A 312 25.74 -26.03 -18.10
N MET A 313 24.79 -25.63 -17.23
CA MET A 313 24.27 -26.46 -16.15
C MET A 313 22.76 -26.22 -16.03
N ASN A 314 22.00 -26.83 -16.94
CA ASN A 314 20.55 -26.74 -16.95
C ASN A 314 19.98 -27.97 -16.25
N ARG A 315 19.13 -27.72 -15.23
CA ARG A 315 18.50 -28.74 -14.40
C ARG A 315 17.01 -28.71 -14.54
N ASN A 316 16.40 -29.89 -14.41
CA ASN A 316 14.95 -30.05 -14.33
C ASN A 316 14.57 -30.53 -12.94
N PHE A 317 13.68 -29.80 -12.30
CA PHE A 317 13.06 -30.16 -11.03
C PHE A 317 11.62 -30.58 -11.28
N LYS A 318 11.30 -31.80 -10.96
CA LYS A 318 9.96 -32.34 -11.02
C LYS A 318 9.50 -32.75 -9.62
N VAL A 319 8.28 -32.37 -9.22
CA VAL A 319 7.73 -32.74 -7.93
C VAL A 319 6.28 -33.19 -8.08
N PHE A 320 5.96 -34.28 -7.40
CA PHE A 320 4.61 -34.80 -7.25
C PHE A 320 4.13 -34.47 -5.84
N PHE A 321 2.93 -33.96 -5.74
CA PHE A 321 2.36 -33.54 -4.47
C PHE A 321 1.17 -34.41 -4.10
N GLU A 322 1.00 -34.61 -2.80
CA GLU A 322 -0.21 -35.13 -2.17
C GLU A 322 -0.60 -34.26 -0.98
N GLY A 323 -1.91 -34.17 -0.70
CA GLY A 323 -2.42 -33.42 0.43
C GLY A 323 -3.03 -32.08 0.07
N MET A 324 -3.24 -31.24 1.08
CA MET A 324 -3.87 -29.94 0.90
C MET A 324 -3.51 -28.95 1.99
N GLU A 325 -3.70 -27.69 1.67
CA GLU A 325 -3.68 -26.57 2.59
C GLU A 325 -5.06 -25.92 2.67
N LYS A 326 -5.44 -25.51 3.88
CA LYS A 326 -6.70 -24.82 4.15
C LYS A 326 -6.49 -23.78 5.23
N ASP A 327 -6.69 -22.51 4.86
CA ASP A 327 -6.55 -21.39 5.78
C ASP A 327 -7.86 -20.61 5.87
N ILE A 328 -8.19 -20.20 7.08
CA ILE A 328 -9.40 -19.45 7.38
C ILE A 328 -9.05 -18.29 8.30
N PHE A 329 -9.33 -17.08 7.85
CA PHE A 329 -9.17 -15.87 8.66
C PHE A 329 -10.52 -15.16 8.73
N ARG A 330 -11.01 -14.94 9.95
CA ARG A 330 -12.25 -14.19 10.20
C ARG A 330 -11.96 -13.03 11.10
N THR A 331 -12.30 -11.83 10.62
CA THR A 331 -12.11 -10.60 11.36
C THR A 331 -13.44 -9.90 11.58
N TYR A 332 -13.64 -9.45 12.81
CA TYR A 332 -14.74 -8.61 13.24
C TYR A 332 -14.15 -7.32 13.82
N PHE A 333 -14.61 -6.20 13.33
CA PHE A 333 -14.18 -4.91 13.83
C PHE A 333 -15.39 -4.00 13.99
N GLY A 334 -15.42 -3.27 15.11
CA GLY A 334 -16.41 -2.24 15.39
C GLY A 334 -15.75 -1.09 16.12
N ALA A 335 -16.06 0.14 15.70
CA ALA A 335 -15.59 1.35 16.36
C ALA A 335 -16.69 2.39 16.45
N PHE A 336 -16.79 3.05 17.57
CA PHE A 336 -17.74 4.11 17.84
C PHE A 336 -17.00 5.37 18.28
N THR A 337 -17.30 6.49 17.62
CA THR A 337 -16.71 7.79 17.92
C THR A 337 -17.80 8.78 18.27
N VAL A 338 -17.60 9.52 19.35
CA VAL A 338 -18.44 10.67 19.72
C VAL A 338 -17.58 11.92 19.68
N ASN A 339 -18.02 12.91 18.93
CA ASN A 339 -17.37 14.21 18.82
C ASN A 339 -18.23 15.28 19.50
N TYR A 340 -17.57 16.12 20.29
CA TYR A 340 -18.13 17.30 20.91
C TYR A 340 -17.39 18.54 20.45
N GLN A 341 -18.09 19.47 19.81
CA GLN A 341 -17.55 20.73 19.31
C GLN A 341 -18.25 21.90 19.96
N PRO A 342 -17.83 22.33 21.20
CA PRO A 342 -18.46 23.44 21.92
C PRO A 342 -18.33 24.77 21.16
N HIS A 343 -17.20 24.96 20.46
CA HIS A 343 -16.87 26.13 19.67
C HIS A 343 -16.21 25.71 18.36
N LYS A 344 -16.21 26.58 17.35
CA LYS A 344 -15.56 26.32 16.05
C LYS A 344 -14.07 25.95 16.18
N ASN A 345 -13.42 26.41 17.24
CA ASN A 345 -11.99 26.28 17.46
C ASN A 345 -11.61 25.05 18.31
N LEU A 346 -12.56 24.38 18.99
CA LEU A 346 -12.29 23.25 19.88
C LEU A 346 -13.13 22.05 19.47
N LYS A 347 -12.48 20.95 19.18
CA LYS A 347 -13.10 19.65 18.95
C LYS A 347 -12.54 18.62 19.92
N LEU A 348 -13.41 17.90 20.61
CA LEU A 348 -13.08 16.81 21.50
C LEU A 348 -13.74 15.54 20.98
N SER A 349 -13.01 14.44 20.96
CA SER A 349 -13.50 13.15 20.47
C SER A 349 -13.20 12.06 21.49
N VAL A 350 -14.15 11.18 21.72
CA VAL A 350 -13.96 9.93 22.45
C VAL A 350 -14.24 8.77 21.49
N MET A 351 -13.32 7.85 21.40
CA MET A 351 -13.38 6.72 20.49
C MET A 351 -13.20 5.42 21.27
N THR A 352 -14.02 4.43 20.97
CA THR A 352 -13.81 3.06 21.41
C THR A 352 -13.82 2.14 20.19
N SER A 353 -12.94 1.15 20.18
CA SER A 353 -12.92 0.15 19.11
C SER A 353 -12.64 -1.23 19.66
N THR A 354 -13.18 -2.23 18.99
CA THR A 354 -12.90 -3.64 19.25
C THR A 354 -12.53 -4.32 17.92
N TYR A 355 -11.41 -4.98 17.92
CA TYR A 355 -10.94 -5.83 16.84
C TYR A 355 -10.84 -7.26 17.35
N ASN A 356 -11.42 -8.21 16.63
CA ASN A 356 -11.29 -9.63 16.92
C ASN A 356 -10.94 -10.37 15.64
N THR A 357 -9.89 -11.18 15.67
CA THR A 357 -9.55 -12.09 14.59
C THR A 357 -9.44 -13.52 15.11
N ASN A 358 -9.93 -14.45 14.30
CA ASN A 358 -9.73 -15.88 14.47
C ASN A 358 -9.06 -16.40 13.22
N GLU A 359 -7.83 -16.88 13.38
CA GLU A 359 -6.96 -17.33 12.33
C GLU A 359 -6.70 -18.83 12.49
N GLN A 360 -6.91 -19.57 11.42
CA GLN A 360 -6.63 -20.99 11.34
C GLN A 360 -5.81 -21.25 10.09
N GLU A 361 -4.66 -21.89 10.27
CA GLU A 361 -3.78 -22.38 9.23
C GLU A 361 -3.65 -23.88 9.36
N THR A 362 -3.95 -24.61 8.30
CA THR A 362 -3.98 -26.08 8.33
C THR A 362 -3.41 -26.60 7.04
N TYR A 363 -2.29 -27.27 7.08
CA TYR A 363 -1.78 -27.97 5.92
C TYR A 363 -1.24 -29.35 6.27
N ASP A 364 -1.23 -30.22 5.28
CA ASP A 364 -0.73 -31.57 5.31
C ASP A 364 -0.32 -31.89 3.89
N ILE A 365 0.92 -31.64 3.55
CA ILE A 365 1.44 -31.67 2.19
C ILE A 365 2.66 -32.55 2.13
N THR A 366 2.61 -33.59 1.30
CA THR A 366 3.75 -34.41 0.95
C THR A 366 4.21 -34.08 -0.47
N GLY A 367 5.49 -33.86 -0.67
CA GLY A 367 6.09 -33.67 -1.98
C GLY A 367 7.19 -34.71 -2.22
N GLN A 368 7.11 -35.41 -3.35
CA GLN A 368 8.19 -36.27 -3.83
C GLN A 368 8.83 -35.60 -5.03
N TYR A 369 10.12 -35.35 -4.99
CA TYR A 369 10.81 -34.61 -6.02
C TYR A 369 11.94 -35.40 -6.68
N TRP A 370 12.18 -35.06 -7.95
CA TRP A 370 13.30 -35.50 -8.77
C TRP A 370 14.05 -34.28 -9.30
N LEU A 371 15.36 -34.33 -9.16
CA LEU A 371 16.28 -33.37 -9.75
C LEU A 371 17.08 -34.09 -10.81
N SER A 372 17.05 -33.63 -12.05
CA SER A 372 17.74 -34.22 -13.17
C SER A 372 18.52 -33.20 -13.99
N ASP A 373 19.62 -33.60 -14.63
CA ASP A 373 20.31 -32.78 -15.61
C ASP A 373 19.58 -32.83 -16.96
N LEU A 374 19.38 -31.65 -17.56
CA LEU A 374 18.89 -31.54 -18.93
C LEU A 374 20.10 -31.56 -19.89
N ASP A 375 20.27 -32.68 -20.62
CA ASP A 375 21.22 -32.74 -21.69
C ASP A 375 20.67 -32.03 -22.94
N ILE A 376 21.23 -30.86 -23.25
CA ILE A 376 20.81 -30.02 -24.38
C ILE A 376 21.16 -30.69 -25.73
N ASN A 377 22.09 -31.65 -25.73
CA ASN A 377 22.64 -32.29 -26.94
C ASN A 377 22.11 -33.70 -27.20
N ASN A 378 21.32 -34.27 -26.31
CA ASN A 378 20.90 -35.65 -26.47
C ASN A 378 19.41 -35.87 -26.13
N THR A 379 18.75 -36.42 -27.05
CA THR A 379 17.36 -36.81 -27.06
C THR A 379 17.00 -37.78 -25.93
N GLY A 380 16.56 -37.29 -24.79
CA GLY A 380 15.72 -38.03 -23.88
C GLY A 380 16.35 -38.79 -22.71
N HIS A 381 17.62 -38.64 -22.44
CA HIS A 381 18.25 -39.22 -21.24
C HIS A 381 18.44 -38.15 -20.17
N THR A 382 17.57 -38.14 -19.17
CA THR A 382 17.73 -37.35 -17.95
C THR A 382 18.52 -38.18 -16.93
N ASN A 383 19.71 -37.72 -16.55
CA ASN A 383 20.40 -38.29 -15.40
C ASN A 383 19.79 -37.73 -14.12
N ASN A 384 19.13 -38.59 -13.34
CA ASN A 384 18.62 -38.19 -12.03
C ASN A 384 19.80 -37.93 -11.09
N GLN A 385 19.86 -36.68 -10.58
CA GLN A 385 20.91 -36.21 -9.68
C GLN A 385 20.44 -36.18 -8.22
N GLY A 386 19.14 -36.31 -7.98
CA GLY A 386 18.60 -36.34 -6.63
C GLY A 386 17.13 -36.74 -6.63
N VAL A 387 16.72 -37.45 -5.60
CA VAL A 387 15.36 -37.85 -5.30
C VAL A 387 15.15 -37.57 -3.80
N GLY A 388 14.02 -37.00 -3.44
CA GLY A 388 13.71 -36.79 -2.04
C GLY A 388 12.22 -36.67 -1.80
N THR A 389 11.85 -36.76 -0.54
CA THR A 389 10.49 -36.56 -0.06
C THR A 389 10.52 -35.56 1.08
N TYR A 390 9.55 -34.69 1.10
CA TYR A 390 9.27 -33.89 2.27
C TYR A 390 7.79 -34.00 2.65
N HIS A 391 7.52 -33.89 3.94
CA HIS A 391 6.17 -33.86 4.46
C HIS A 391 6.07 -32.74 5.48
N GLU A 392 5.24 -31.76 5.19
CA GLU A 392 4.96 -30.61 6.02
C GLU A 392 3.57 -30.74 6.63
N HIS A 393 3.48 -30.51 7.94
CA HIS A 393 2.24 -30.58 8.68
C HIS A 393 2.07 -29.35 9.56
N ALA A 394 0.90 -28.74 9.56
CA ALA A 394 0.54 -27.70 10.53
C ALA A 394 -0.92 -27.76 10.96
N ARG A 395 -1.15 -27.37 12.20
CA ARG A 395 -2.47 -27.19 12.82
C ARG A 395 -2.41 -25.98 13.76
N ASN A 396 -2.36 -24.79 13.15
CA ASN A 396 -2.18 -23.52 13.86
C ASN A 396 -3.53 -22.85 14.07
N ARG A 397 -3.71 -22.27 15.24
CA ARG A 397 -4.90 -21.49 15.59
C ARG A 397 -4.51 -20.30 16.44
N LEU A 398 -4.87 -19.11 16.01
CA LEU A 398 -4.69 -17.89 16.74
C LEU A 398 -6.03 -17.18 16.90
N SER A 399 -6.31 -16.70 18.12
CA SER A 399 -7.41 -15.79 18.41
C SER A 399 -6.84 -14.54 19.05
N ALA A 400 -7.07 -13.38 18.46
CA ALA A 400 -6.62 -12.11 19.00
C ALA A 400 -7.80 -11.16 19.15
N THR A 401 -7.94 -10.60 20.36
CA THR A 401 -8.91 -9.55 20.67
C THR A 401 -8.17 -8.33 21.15
N VAL A 402 -8.43 -7.17 20.52
CA VAL A 402 -7.84 -5.90 20.88
C VAL A 402 -8.97 -4.89 21.13
N ILE A 403 -8.99 -4.31 22.32
CA ILE A 403 -9.98 -3.32 22.73
C ILE A 403 -9.26 -2.00 22.97
N ASN A 404 -9.74 -0.91 22.35
CA ASN A 404 -9.18 0.42 22.52
C ASN A 404 -10.23 1.39 23.07
N LEU A 405 -9.77 2.28 23.93
CA LEU A 405 -10.48 3.47 24.33
C LEU A 405 -9.53 4.65 24.22
N SER A 406 -9.91 5.70 23.51
CA SER A 406 -9.07 6.88 23.33
C SER A 406 -9.85 8.18 23.36
N HIS A 407 -9.20 9.23 23.82
CA HIS A 407 -9.63 10.61 23.75
C HIS A 407 -8.70 11.40 22.84
N LEU A 408 -9.25 12.18 21.92
CA LEU A 408 -8.51 13.10 21.05
C LEU A 408 -9.07 14.51 21.24
N GLY A 409 -8.18 15.49 21.23
CA GLY A 409 -8.53 16.90 21.23
C GLY A 409 -7.83 17.68 20.14
N GLU A 410 -8.52 18.66 19.59
CA GLU A 410 -8.01 19.59 18.59
C GLU A 410 -8.44 21.00 18.96
N PHE A 411 -7.46 21.92 18.98
CA PHE A 411 -7.70 23.34 19.27
C PHE A 411 -6.97 24.23 18.27
N LYS A 412 -7.72 25.13 17.64
CA LYS A 412 -7.22 26.10 16.67
C LYS A 412 -7.38 27.52 17.21
N TYR A 413 -6.29 28.26 17.27
CA TYR A 413 -6.32 29.65 17.69
C TYR A 413 -5.28 30.47 16.91
N ALA A 414 -5.75 31.43 16.12
CA ALA A 414 -4.90 32.20 15.21
C ALA A 414 -4.00 31.31 14.35
N ASN A 415 -2.70 31.39 14.50
CA ASN A 415 -1.71 30.61 13.78
C ASN A 415 -1.34 29.28 14.46
N HIS A 416 -1.94 28.98 15.62
CA HIS A 416 -1.69 27.80 16.42
C HIS A 416 -2.73 26.72 16.14
N HIS A 417 -2.26 25.51 15.91
CA HIS A 417 -3.08 24.31 15.80
C HIS A 417 -2.51 23.23 16.71
N MET A 418 -3.18 23.03 17.85
CA MET A 418 -2.77 22.07 18.87
C MET A 418 -3.60 20.81 18.75
N GLN A 419 -2.97 19.65 18.88
CA GLN A 419 -3.62 18.34 18.89
C GLN A 419 -3.04 17.50 20.03
N TRP A 420 -3.91 16.75 20.71
CA TRP A 420 -3.50 15.82 21.76
C TRP A 420 -4.36 14.57 21.74
N GLY A 421 -3.82 13.51 22.28
CA GLY A 421 -4.56 12.26 22.46
C GLY A 421 -4.01 11.45 23.60
N VAL A 422 -4.90 10.69 24.24
CA VAL A 422 -4.55 9.66 25.22
C VAL A 422 -5.37 8.41 24.91
N GLY A 423 -4.79 7.25 25.10
CA GLY A 423 -5.43 5.98 24.80
C GLY A 423 -4.99 4.85 25.72
N ILE A 424 -5.89 3.90 25.92
CA ILE A 424 -5.62 2.63 26.55
C ILE A 424 -6.04 1.51 25.62
N GLN A 425 -5.21 0.51 25.48
CA GLN A 425 -5.43 -0.66 24.65
C GLN A 425 -5.21 -1.92 25.47
N GLN A 426 -6.18 -2.83 25.41
CA GLN A 426 -6.08 -4.18 25.98
C GLN A 426 -5.93 -5.19 24.84
N GLU A 427 -4.87 -6.00 24.91
CA GLU A 427 -4.60 -7.09 23.96
C GLU A 427 -4.75 -8.43 24.65
N ILE A 428 -5.54 -9.34 24.06
CA ILE A 428 -5.75 -10.70 24.52
C ILE A 428 -5.49 -11.62 23.33
N ILE A 429 -4.42 -12.40 23.39
CA ILE A 429 -4.00 -13.28 22.29
C ILE A 429 -3.84 -14.70 22.84
N LEU A 430 -4.52 -15.63 22.19
CA LEU A 430 -4.45 -17.07 22.41
C LEU A 430 -3.87 -17.72 21.16
N ASP A 431 -2.70 -18.33 21.28
CA ASP A 431 -2.01 -18.94 20.14
C ASP A 431 -1.71 -20.42 20.45
N ARG A 432 -2.01 -21.26 19.48
CA ARG A 432 -1.70 -22.68 19.49
C ARG A 432 -1.03 -23.04 18.19
N ILE A 433 0.21 -23.46 18.29
CA ILE A 433 1.04 -23.86 17.17
C ILE A 433 1.34 -25.36 17.31
N ARG A 434 1.15 -26.08 16.23
CA ARG A 434 1.61 -27.45 16.08
C ARG A 434 2.06 -27.64 14.65
N GLU A 435 3.35 -27.66 14.46
CA GLU A 435 4.00 -27.81 13.17
C GLU A 435 5.07 -28.89 13.26
N TRP A 436 5.23 -29.68 12.20
CA TRP A 436 6.37 -30.54 12.05
C TRP A 436 6.70 -30.72 10.57
N GLU A 437 7.95 -31.03 10.30
CA GLU A 437 8.48 -31.26 8.98
C GLU A 437 9.38 -32.51 8.99
N PHE A 438 9.12 -33.39 8.03
CA PHE A 438 9.92 -34.53 7.73
C PHE A 438 10.59 -34.29 6.36
N ARG A 439 11.88 -34.62 6.27
CA ARG A 439 12.60 -34.63 4.99
C ARG A 439 13.34 -35.94 4.83
N ASP A 440 13.32 -36.45 3.62
CA ASP A 440 14.09 -37.59 3.17
C ASP A 440 14.80 -37.19 1.88
N SER A 441 16.08 -37.46 1.80
CA SER A 441 16.90 -37.21 0.60
C SER A 441 17.64 -38.48 0.24
N ALA A 442 17.49 -38.96 -1.01
CA ALA A 442 18.13 -40.15 -1.53
C ALA A 442 17.92 -41.43 -0.69
N GLY A 443 16.77 -41.54 0.01
CA GLY A 443 16.43 -42.69 0.84
C GLY A 443 16.90 -42.59 2.30
N TYR A 444 17.38 -41.44 2.74
CA TYR A 444 17.80 -41.18 4.10
C TYR A 444 17.01 -40.01 4.69
N SER A 445 16.46 -40.21 5.91
CA SER A 445 15.85 -39.11 6.64
C SER A 445 16.90 -38.08 7.06
N LEU A 446 16.45 -36.81 7.13
CA LEU A 446 17.25 -35.70 7.62
C LEU A 446 16.62 -35.12 8.90
N PRO A 447 17.34 -35.01 10.01
CA PRO A 447 18.73 -35.49 10.25
C PRO A 447 18.85 -37.01 10.15
N TYR A 448 20.00 -37.51 9.68
CA TYR A 448 20.21 -38.94 9.55
C TYR A 448 20.40 -39.60 10.92
N ASN A 449 19.56 -40.60 11.21
CA ASN A 449 19.72 -41.49 12.34
C ASN A 449 19.49 -42.93 11.89
N PRO A 450 20.47 -43.86 12.08
CA PRO A 450 20.36 -45.25 11.61
C PRO A 450 19.33 -46.08 12.34
N GLU A 451 18.89 -45.66 13.52
CA GLU A 451 17.96 -46.39 14.35
C GLU A 451 16.51 -45.90 14.28
N LYS A 452 16.30 -44.64 13.95
CA LYS A 452 14.97 -44.05 13.92
C LYS A 452 14.88 -42.93 12.88
N VAL A 453 13.66 -42.68 12.39
CA VAL A 453 13.33 -41.52 11.55
C VAL A 453 13.16 -40.32 12.48
N GLU A 454 13.86 -39.24 12.21
CA GLU A 454 13.78 -37.97 12.94
C GLU A 454 13.12 -36.90 12.09
N LEU A 455 12.41 -35.99 12.74
CA LEU A 455 11.87 -34.81 12.11
C LEU A 455 12.98 -33.73 12.02
N ILE A 456 13.05 -33.03 10.90
CA ILE A 456 13.94 -31.87 10.76
C ILE A 456 13.46 -30.67 11.59
N TYR A 457 12.17 -30.62 11.79
CA TYR A 457 11.52 -29.55 12.55
C TYR A 457 10.31 -30.12 13.30
N ASN A 458 10.16 -29.75 14.56
CA ASN A 458 8.99 -30.08 15.36
C ASN A 458 8.72 -28.98 16.38
N LEU A 459 7.63 -28.23 16.19
CA LEU A 459 7.22 -27.13 17.06
C LEU A 459 5.84 -27.42 17.63
N SER A 460 5.74 -27.42 18.95
CA SER A 460 4.47 -27.53 19.67
C SER A 460 4.40 -26.49 20.77
N ALA A 461 3.47 -25.54 20.66
CA ALA A 461 3.35 -24.43 21.59
C ALA A 461 1.91 -24.04 21.86
N LYS A 462 1.68 -23.57 23.08
CA LYS A 462 0.43 -22.93 23.50
C LYS A 462 0.79 -21.70 24.32
N THR A 463 0.55 -20.52 23.74
CA THR A 463 0.86 -19.25 24.39
C THR A 463 -0.41 -18.46 24.65
N ASN A 464 -0.39 -17.67 25.73
CA ASN A 464 -1.46 -16.76 26.12
C ASN A 464 -0.83 -15.43 26.51
N LEU A 465 -1.21 -14.36 25.84
CA LEU A 465 -0.81 -13.00 26.15
C LEU A 465 -2.04 -12.19 26.54
N SER A 466 -2.01 -11.57 27.73
CA SER A 466 -2.98 -10.56 28.13
C SER A 466 -2.20 -9.34 28.63
N THR A 467 -2.28 -8.24 27.91
CA THR A 467 -1.44 -7.07 28.18
C THR A 467 -2.13 -5.76 27.86
N THR A 468 -1.68 -4.69 28.51
CA THR A 468 -2.24 -3.34 28.37
C THR A 468 -1.17 -2.39 27.85
N ARG A 469 -1.56 -1.51 26.92
CA ARG A 469 -0.75 -0.39 26.45
C ARG A 469 -1.42 0.93 26.81
N PHE A 470 -0.62 1.89 27.25
CA PHE A 470 -1.04 3.28 27.44
C PHE A 470 -0.28 4.14 26.44
N THR A 471 -1.01 4.94 25.69
CA THR A 471 -0.43 5.85 24.70
C THR A 471 -0.88 7.28 24.96
N GLY A 472 -0.04 8.24 24.59
CA GLY A 472 -0.41 9.63 24.65
C GLY A 472 0.46 10.45 23.70
N TYR A 473 -0.08 11.53 23.17
CA TYR A 473 0.69 12.49 22.39
C TYR A 473 0.18 13.90 22.58
N PHE A 474 1.07 14.83 22.33
CA PHE A 474 0.77 16.24 22.19
C PHE A 474 1.60 16.79 21.01
N GLU A 475 0.96 17.57 20.16
CA GLU A 475 1.65 18.25 19.06
C GLU A 475 1.04 19.63 18.80
N GLU A 476 1.90 20.54 18.33
CA GLU A 476 1.51 21.88 17.93
C GLU A 476 2.07 22.21 16.56
N THR A 477 1.19 22.71 15.69
CA THR A 477 1.57 23.31 14.43
C THR A 477 1.45 24.82 14.52
N TYR A 478 2.52 25.53 14.24
CA TYR A 478 2.59 26.98 14.29
C TYR A 478 2.98 27.56 12.92
N LYS A 479 2.14 28.48 12.42
CA LYS A 479 2.39 29.17 11.14
C LYS A 479 2.91 30.57 11.39
N ILE A 480 4.04 30.90 10.75
CA ILE A 480 4.71 32.21 10.87
C ILE A 480 4.74 32.88 9.49
N PRO A 481 3.78 33.77 9.19
CA PRO A 481 3.87 34.61 8.02
C PRO A 481 5.07 35.57 8.17
N SER A 482 5.92 35.64 7.15
CA SER A 482 7.08 36.51 7.08
C SER A 482 7.07 37.30 5.77
N THR A 483 7.77 38.40 5.72
CA THR A 483 8.00 39.18 4.47
C THR A 483 8.78 38.39 3.41
N THR A 484 9.45 37.32 3.80
CA THR A 484 10.25 36.46 2.89
C THR A 484 9.52 35.17 2.51
N GLY A 485 8.32 34.91 3.08
CA GLY A 485 7.55 33.71 2.84
C GLY A 485 6.82 33.19 4.08
N LEU A 486 6.25 32.01 3.95
CA LEU A 486 5.49 31.36 5.03
C LEU A 486 6.30 30.21 5.62
N TRP A 487 6.56 30.26 6.92
CA TRP A 487 7.11 29.16 7.69
C TRP A 487 5.99 28.41 8.41
N THR A 488 6.07 27.10 8.42
CA THR A 488 5.20 26.25 9.23
C THR A 488 6.07 25.28 10.02
N PHE A 489 5.91 25.26 11.33
CA PHE A 489 6.59 24.33 12.22
C PHE A 489 5.57 23.43 12.91
N ASN A 490 5.85 22.15 12.99
CA ASN A 490 5.13 21.20 13.81
C ASN A 490 6.12 20.57 14.79
N GLY A 491 5.81 20.63 16.07
CA GLY A 491 6.58 20.01 17.14
C GLY A 491 5.66 19.16 18.01
N GLY A 492 6.10 17.97 18.38
CA GLY A 492 5.30 17.11 19.23
C GLY A 492 6.10 16.04 19.95
N VAL A 493 5.46 15.43 20.90
CA VAL A 493 6.01 14.33 21.68
C VAL A 493 4.95 13.23 21.84
N ARG A 494 5.38 11.99 21.71
CA ARG A 494 4.54 10.82 21.94
C ARG A 494 5.10 9.99 23.07
N PHE A 495 4.20 9.42 23.88
CA PHE A 495 4.50 8.52 24.98
C PHE A 495 3.83 7.19 24.74
N ASN A 496 4.48 6.09 25.10
CA ASN A 496 3.92 4.75 25.10
C ASN A 496 4.43 4.01 26.33
N TYR A 497 3.56 3.23 26.96
CA TYR A 497 3.92 2.29 28.03
C TYR A 497 3.28 0.94 27.76
N TRP A 498 4.05 -0.12 27.81
CA TRP A 498 3.56 -1.48 27.62
C TRP A 498 3.74 -2.30 28.91
N SER A 499 2.65 -2.86 29.42
CA SER A 499 2.65 -3.58 30.69
C SER A 499 3.39 -4.93 30.64
N PHE A 500 3.57 -5.53 29.46
CA PHE A 500 4.25 -6.82 29.27
C PHE A 500 5.74 -6.72 29.61
N ASN A 501 6.45 -5.80 29.01
CA ASN A 501 7.88 -5.57 29.24
C ASN A 501 8.18 -4.38 30.17
N LYS A 502 7.14 -3.67 30.66
CA LYS A 502 7.21 -2.50 31.54
C LYS A 502 8.04 -1.34 30.98
N GLU A 503 8.15 -1.23 29.66
CA GLU A 503 8.95 -0.23 28.99
C GLU A 503 8.17 1.07 28.81
N TRP A 504 8.85 2.21 29.10
CA TRP A 504 8.38 3.56 28.77
C TRP A 504 9.12 4.10 27.56
N LEU A 505 8.40 4.59 26.60
CA LEU A 505 8.92 5.17 25.36
C LEU A 505 8.54 6.63 25.26
N VAL A 506 9.52 7.46 24.85
CA VAL A 506 9.32 8.88 24.58
C VAL A 506 9.85 9.20 23.20
N SER A 507 8.99 9.72 22.33
CA SER A 507 9.27 9.93 20.90
C SER A 507 9.06 11.40 20.53
N PRO A 508 10.06 12.29 20.75
CA PRO A 508 10.00 13.67 20.29
C PRO A 508 10.14 13.74 18.76
N ARG A 509 9.38 14.62 18.13
CA ARG A 509 9.36 14.83 16.67
C ARG A 509 9.20 16.30 16.34
N ILE A 510 9.88 16.72 15.31
CA ILE A 510 9.76 18.07 14.75
C ILE A 510 9.74 17.99 13.23
N SER A 511 8.92 18.80 12.62
CA SER A 511 8.92 19.01 11.17
C SER A 511 8.66 20.46 10.85
N GLY A 512 9.09 20.89 9.68
CA GLY A 512 8.87 22.24 9.22
C GLY A 512 8.82 22.33 7.71
N SER A 513 8.14 23.36 7.23
CA SER A 513 8.16 23.74 5.82
C SER A 513 8.38 25.24 5.67
N TYR A 514 9.02 25.60 4.57
CA TYR A 514 9.27 26.98 4.20
C TYR A 514 8.84 27.22 2.76
N PHE A 515 7.93 28.17 2.58
CA PHE A 515 7.46 28.67 1.29
C PHE A 515 8.04 30.07 1.10
N PRO A 516 9.16 30.20 0.37
CA PRO A 516 9.70 31.50 0.07
C PRO A 516 8.76 32.27 -0.86
N ASP A 517 8.77 33.61 -0.72
CA ASP A 517 8.10 34.52 -1.62
C ASP A 517 9.04 34.88 -2.80
N TRP A 518 9.40 33.86 -3.58
CA TRP A 518 10.26 33.95 -4.76
C TRP A 518 9.43 33.92 -6.04
N ASP A 519 10.01 34.37 -7.12
CA ASP A 519 9.40 34.23 -8.47
C ASP A 519 9.22 32.76 -8.87
N VAL A 520 9.89 31.84 -8.19
CA VAL A 520 9.85 30.40 -8.40
C VAL A 520 9.01 29.76 -7.29
N ASP A 521 8.01 28.99 -7.64
CA ASP A 521 7.15 28.30 -6.67
C ASP A 521 7.84 27.03 -6.15
N VAL A 522 8.48 27.16 -4.98
CA VAL A 522 9.24 26.09 -4.31
C VAL A 522 8.75 25.95 -2.88
N ASN A 523 8.70 24.71 -2.39
CA ASN A 523 8.45 24.38 -1.00
C ASN A 523 9.61 23.55 -0.45
N PHE A 524 10.26 23.99 0.62
CA PHE A 524 11.24 23.20 1.34
C PHE A 524 10.60 22.54 2.55
N ARG A 525 10.97 21.29 2.80
CA ARG A 525 10.47 20.50 3.93
C ARG A 525 11.61 19.84 4.68
N MET A 526 11.49 19.78 6.00
CA MET A 526 12.39 19.05 6.86
C MET A 526 11.62 18.31 7.94
N ALA A 527 12.14 17.16 8.35
CA ALA A 527 11.61 16.45 9.51
C ALA A 527 12.76 15.75 10.25
N ALA A 528 12.69 15.79 11.56
CA ALA A 528 13.59 15.07 12.45
C ALA A 528 12.80 14.51 13.63
N GLY A 529 13.07 13.28 14.02
CA GLY A 529 12.34 12.70 15.15
C GLY A 529 12.80 11.32 15.53
N LEU A 530 12.50 10.96 16.76
CA LEU A 530 12.72 9.64 17.30
C LEU A 530 11.44 8.80 17.15
N TYR A 531 11.57 7.64 16.55
CA TYR A 531 10.47 6.71 16.28
C TYR A 531 10.74 5.39 16.98
N HIS A 532 9.77 4.92 17.74
CA HIS A 532 9.81 3.62 18.37
C HIS A 532 8.73 2.74 17.76
N GLN A 533 9.07 1.48 17.53
CA GLN A 533 8.09 0.45 17.24
C GLN A 533 7.99 -0.46 18.45
N ALA A 534 6.90 -0.32 19.21
CA ALA A 534 6.62 -1.23 20.30
C ALA A 534 6.48 -2.64 19.75
N PRO A 535 7.08 -3.66 20.39
CA PRO A 535 7.00 -5.03 19.89
C PRO A 535 5.55 -5.50 19.77
N PHE A 536 5.27 -6.24 18.73
CA PHE A 536 3.98 -6.91 18.55
C PHE A 536 4.13 -8.43 18.73
N TYR A 537 3.03 -9.14 18.74
CA TYR A 537 3.01 -10.54 19.19
C TYR A 537 4.02 -11.45 18.46
N LYS A 538 4.21 -11.32 17.15
CA LYS A 538 5.18 -12.12 16.38
C LYS A 538 6.62 -11.84 16.78
N GLU A 539 6.94 -10.61 17.14
CA GLU A 539 8.30 -10.18 17.51
C GLU A 539 8.75 -10.68 18.89
N ILE A 540 7.79 -10.96 19.78
CA ILE A 540 8.11 -11.42 21.15
C ILE A 540 8.20 -12.93 21.29
N ARG A 541 7.91 -13.67 20.22
CA ARG A 541 7.98 -15.13 20.22
C ARG A 541 9.42 -15.60 19.99
N THR A 542 9.91 -16.44 20.86
CA THR A 542 11.25 -17.06 20.73
C THR A 542 11.09 -18.57 20.76
N GLU A 543 11.70 -19.25 19.80
CA GLU A 543 11.75 -20.70 19.77
C GLU A 543 12.83 -21.19 20.76
N VAL A 544 12.47 -22.16 21.60
CA VAL A 544 13.37 -22.80 22.54
C VAL A 544 13.33 -24.31 22.33
N THR A 545 14.48 -24.89 22.01
CA THR A 545 14.61 -26.32 21.81
C THR A 545 15.16 -26.98 23.10
N ASP A 546 14.51 -28.02 23.59
CA ASP A 546 14.95 -28.79 24.72
C ASP A 546 16.07 -29.79 24.35
N ASN A 547 16.62 -30.47 25.36
CA ASN A 547 17.71 -31.44 25.16
C ASN A 547 17.27 -32.70 24.36
N ASP A 548 15.98 -32.92 24.23
CA ASP A 548 15.39 -34.04 23.47
C ASP A 548 15.06 -33.65 22.02
N GLY A 549 15.38 -32.40 21.60
CA GLY A 549 15.14 -31.88 20.27
C GLY A 549 13.72 -31.36 20.02
N ASN A 550 12.86 -31.27 21.04
CA ASN A 550 11.55 -30.70 20.87
C ASN A 550 11.61 -29.18 20.97
N THR A 551 11.08 -28.52 19.99
CA THR A 551 11.00 -27.06 19.96
C THR A 551 9.63 -26.60 20.50
N THR A 552 9.67 -25.61 21.35
CA THR A 552 8.48 -24.91 21.85
C THR A 552 8.62 -23.42 21.68
N MET A 553 7.52 -22.69 21.74
CA MET A 553 7.48 -21.24 21.65
C MET A 553 7.27 -20.62 23.01
N VAL A 554 8.12 -19.70 23.39
CA VAL A 554 7.99 -18.90 24.61
C VAL A 554 7.89 -17.41 24.26
N LEU A 555 7.28 -16.63 25.16
CA LEU A 555 7.21 -15.18 24.99
C LEU A 555 8.39 -14.53 25.74
N ASN A 556 9.20 -13.75 25.04
CA ASN A 556 10.35 -13.05 25.62
C ASN A 556 9.90 -11.74 26.30
N PRO A 557 9.89 -11.67 27.65
CA PRO A 557 9.48 -10.44 28.35
C PRO A 557 10.56 -9.34 28.34
N ASN A 558 11.78 -9.66 27.91
CA ASN A 558 12.90 -8.74 27.89
C ASN A 558 13.04 -7.98 26.56
N ILE A 559 12.20 -8.32 25.58
CA ILE A 559 12.21 -7.62 24.31
C ILE A 559 11.87 -6.14 24.47
N GLN A 560 12.62 -5.29 23.85
CA GLN A 560 12.45 -3.84 23.88
C GLN A 560 11.87 -3.33 22.57
N ALA A 561 11.35 -2.11 22.59
CA ALA A 561 10.93 -1.44 21.37
C ALA A 561 12.13 -1.16 20.47
N GLN A 562 11.97 -1.48 19.20
CA GLN A 562 12.90 -1.06 18.15
C GLN A 562 12.89 0.47 18.05
N ARG A 563 14.00 1.09 17.75
CA ARG A 563 14.16 2.53 17.73
C ARG A 563 14.85 3.00 16.46
N SER A 564 14.34 4.07 15.85
CA SER A 564 14.94 4.71 14.68
C SER A 564 14.90 6.23 14.81
N LEU A 565 16.01 6.89 14.50
CA LEU A 565 16.05 8.34 14.29
C LEU A 565 15.76 8.62 12.82
N HIS A 566 14.76 9.43 12.51
CA HIS A 566 14.50 9.87 11.15
C HIS A 566 15.04 11.28 10.92
N LEU A 567 15.78 11.47 9.84
CA LEU A 567 16.24 12.75 9.33
C LEU A 567 15.83 12.83 7.86
N LEU A 568 14.97 13.80 7.51
CA LEU A 568 14.44 13.98 6.17
C LEU A 568 14.61 15.42 5.73
N LEU A 569 15.01 15.60 4.47
CA LEU A 569 15.04 16.89 3.79
C LEU A 569 14.39 16.72 2.43
N GLY A 570 13.45 17.59 2.10
CA GLY A 570 12.71 17.55 0.84
C GLY A 570 12.50 18.91 0.22
N ALA A 571 12.32 18.92 -1.07
CA ALA A 571 11.93 20.10 -1.83
C ALA A 571 10.91 19.71 -2.90
N ASP A 572 9.88 20.55 -3.04
CA ASP A 572 8.90 20.48 -4.09
C ASP A 572 9.05 21.70 -4.98
N TYR A 573 9.23 21.49 -6.27
CA TYR A 573 9.29 22.54 -7.28
C TYR A 573 8.05 22.46 -8.16
N PHE A 574 7.23 23.51 -8.15
CA PHE A 574 6.03 23.63 -8.97
C PHE A 574 6.34 24.49 -10.18
N PHE A 575 6.04 23.99 -11.37
CA PHE A 575 6.34 24.68 -12.61
C PHE A 575 5.30 24.37 -13.69
N ARG A 576 5.32 25.12 -14.76
CA ARG A 576 4.50 24.85 -15.93
C ARG A 576 5.37 24.43 -17.11
N LEU A 577 5.01 23.29 -17.69
CA LEU A 577 5.58 22.79 -18.92
C LEU A 577 4.43 22.64 -19.93
N TRP A 578 4.56 23.15 -21.15
CA TRP A 578 3.47 23.19 -22.15
C TRP A 578 2.18 23.86 -21.64
N ASN A 579 2.29 24.87 -20.80
CA ASN A 579 1.19 25.54 -20.08
C ASN A 579 0.38 24.63 -19.14
N ARG A 580 0.93 23.50 -18.72
CA ARG A 580 0.31 22.52 -17.81
C ARG A 580 1.04 22.49 -16.48
N PRO A 581 0.36 22.14 -15.39
CA PRO A 581 0.99 22.08 -14.08
C PRO A 581 1.86 20.83 -13.94
N PHE A 582 3.05 21.01 -13.42
CA PHE A 582 3.98 19.95 -13.02
C PHE A 582 4.52 20.21 -11.62
N LYS A 583 4.84 19.13 -10.94
CA LYS A 583 5.50 19.14 -9.64
C LYS A 583 6.68 18.18 -9.68
N PHE A 584 7.87 18.68 -9.39
CA PHE A 584 9.04 17.84 -9.17
C PHE A 584 9.38 17.80 -7.69
N THR A 585 9.44 16.60 -7.10
CA THR A 585 9.75 16.37 -5.70
C THR A 585 11.09 15.65 -5.58
N VAL A 586 11.94 16.15 -4.70
CA VAL A 586 13.18 15.49 -4.27
C VAL A 586 13.13 15.34 -2.76
N GLU A 587 13.40 14.15 -2.24
CA GLU A 587 13.47 13.91 -0.80
C GLU A 587 14.65 12.98 -0.48
N GLY A 588 15.58 13.47 0.34
CA GLY A 588 16.66 12.69 0.91
C GLY A 588 16.34 12.30 2.35
N TYR A 589 16.75 11.09 2.74
CA TYR A 589 16.49 10.57 4.08
C TYR A 589 17.67 9.77 4.64
N TYR A 590 17.83 9.83 5.97
CA TYR A 590 18.74 8.98 6.73
C TYR A 590 18.05 8.50 8.00
N LYS A 591 18.04 7.17 8.21
CA LYS A 591 17.31 6.49 9.27
C LYS A 591 18.23 5.47 9.96
N PRO A 592 19.12 5.88 10.88
CA PRO A 592 19.81 4.94 11.74
C PRO A 592 18.83 4.34 12.75
N GLY A 593 18.99 3.05 13.03
CA GLY A 593 18.18 2.30 13.98
C GLY A 593 19.01 1.49 14.95
N ASP A 594 18.50 1.32 16.14
CA ASP A 594 19.07 0.44 17.16
C ASP A 594 18.00 -0.43 17.82
N ARG A 595 18.43 -1.40 18.60
CA ARG A 595 17.52 -2.42 19.21
C ARG A 595 16.65 -3.12 18.15
N ILE A 596 17.20 -3.31 16.97
CA ILE A 596 16.48 -3.98 15.88
C ILE A 596 16.29 -5.45 16.26
N ASN A 597 15.10 -5.96 16.01
CA ASN A 597 14.78 -7.38 16.06
C ASN A 597 14.94 -7.94 14.65
N PRO A 598 16.09 -8.57 14.31
CA PRO A 598 16.31 -9.06 12.96
C PRO A 598 15.35 -10.19 12.62
N TYR A 599 15.06 -10.30 11.35
CA TYR A 599 14.22 -11.36 10.82
C TYR A 599 14.81 -11.94 9.53
N TYR A 600 14.39 -13.13 9.22
CA TYR A 600 14.67 -13.74 7.91
C TYR A 600 13.36 -14.16 7.24
N VAL A 601 13.44 -14.31 5.92
CA VAL A 601 12.30 -14.74 5.11
C VAL A 601 12.54 -16.20 4.73
N ASP A 602 11.72 -17.09 5.30
CA ASP A 602 11.70 -18.50 5.00
C ASP A 602 10.60 -18.79 4.00
N ASN A 603 10.99 -19.00 2.74
CA ASN A 603 10.11 -19.05 1.58
C ASN A 603 9.27 -17.75 1.46
N VAL A 604 8.11 -17.68 2.07
CA VAL A 604 7.24 -16.48 2.12
C VAL A 604 6.89 -16.05 3.54
N ARG A 605 7.42 -16.75 4.56
CA ARG A 605 7.16 -16.47 5.98
C ARG A 605 8.23 -15.57 6.57
N ILE A 606 7.82 -14.58 7.35
CA ILE A 606 8.76 -13.79 8.17
C ILE A 606 8.90 -14.46 9.54
N ARG A 607 10.16 -14.74 9.92
CA ARG A 607 10.54 -15.26 11.22
C ARG A 607 11.45 -14.26 11.92
N TYR A 608 10.96 -13.75 13.04
CA TYR A 608 11.73 -12.82 13.89
C TYR A 608 12.65 -13.61 14.84
N SER A 609 13.83 -13.04 15.15
CA SER A 609 14.74 -13.66 16.12
C SER A 609 14.18 -13.66 17.55
N GLY A 610 13.28 -12.72 17.86
CA GLY A 610 12.74 -12.51 19.20
C GLY A 610 13.72 -11.81 20.14
N GLU A 611 14.77 -11.18 19.61
CA GLU A 611 15.83 -10.48 20.34
C GLU A 611 16.15 -9.13 19.70
N ASN A 612 16.59 -8.18 20.54
CA ASN A 612 17.01 -6.84 20.05
C ASN A 612 18.53 -6.83 19.83
N ASN A 613 19.03 -7.69 19.00
CA ASN A 613 20.46 -7.95 18.83
C ASN A 613 21.04 -7.40 17.51
N ALA A 614 20.40 -6.37 16.91
CA ALA A 614 20.95 -5.73 15.72
C ALA A 614 20.84 -4.20 15.76
N VAL A 615 21.69 -3.57 14.95
CA VAL A 615 21.65 -2.15 14.57
C VAL A 615 21.43 -2.05 13.07
N ALA A 616 20.79 -0.96 12.63
CA ALA A 616 20.47 -0.79 11.20
C ALA A 616 20.80 0.62 10.72
N GLN A 617 21.02 0.76 9.42
CA GLN A 617 21.16 2.05 8.76
C GLN A 617 20.38 1.99 7.44
N THR A 618 19.54 3.00 7.23
CA THR A 618 18.85 3.16 5.95
C THR A 618 19.04 4.59 5.47
N ALA A 619 19.52 4.76 4.24
CA ALA A 619 19.68 6.05 3.59
C ALA A 619 19.21 5.98 2.15
N GLY A 620 18.71 7.08 1.60
CA GLY A 620 18.28 7.09 0.22
C GLY A 620 17.80 8.44 -0.28
N VAL A 621 17.47 8.45 -1.56
CA VAL A 621 16.92 9.62 -2.26
C VAL A 621 15.73 9.17 -3.10
N ASP A 622 14.63 9.88 -2.95
CA ASP A 622 13.40 9.69 -3.71
C ASP A 622 13.19 10.89 -4.64
N LEU A 623 12.93 10.60 -5.91
CA LEU A 623 12.60 11.58 -6.94
C LEU A 623 11.22 11.28 -7.50
N LYS A 624 10.39 12.30 -7.70
CA LYS A 624 9.08 12.14 -8.32
C LYS A 624 8.78 13.31 -9.23
N LEU A 625 8.45 13.04 -10.48
CA LEU A 625 7.86 13.99 -11.40
C LEU A 625 6.38 13.64 -11.54
N PHE A 626 5.52 14.58 -11.15
CA PHE A 626 4.08 14.48 -11.22
C PHE A 626 3.54 15.63 -12.07
N GLY A 627 2.53 15.40 -12.89
CA GLY A 627 1.90 16.47 -13.63
C GLY A 627 1.03 16.00 -14.78
N GLU A 628 0.50 16.97 -15.50
CA GLU A 628 -0.36 16.74 -16.66
C GLU A 628 0.46 16.58 -17.95
N PHE A 629 0.94 15.39 -18.22
CA PHE A 629 1.55 15.04 -19.50
C PHE A 629 0.54 15.10 -20.65
N VAL A 630 -0.72 14.77 -20.34
CA VAL A 630 -1.88 14.93 -21.21
C VAL A 630 -2.87 15.86 -20.51
N PRO A 631 -3.48 16.84 -21.21
CA PRO A 631 -4.37 17.82 -20.58
C PRO A 631 -5.51 17.15 -19.78
N GLY A 632 -5.69 17.58 -18.52
CA GLY A 632 -6.75 17.06 -17.66
C GLY A 632 -6.52 15.65 -17.11
N THR A 633 -5.31 15.06 -17.29
CA THR A 633 -4.95 13.77 -16.73
C THR A 633 -3.62 13.83 -16.01
N ASP A 634 -3.57 13.34 -14.80
CA ASP A 634 -2.34 13.25 -14.02
C ASP A 634 -1.58 11.98 -14.33
N SER A 635 -0.29 12.13 -14.49
CA SER A 635 0.65 11.04 -14.66
C SER A 635 1.89 11.30 -13.79
N TRP A 636 2.60 10.26 -13.43
CA TRP A 636 3.85 10.42 -12.67
C TRP A 636 4.87 9.35 -13.01
N ILE A 637 6.11 9.72 -12.78
CA ILE A 637 7.26 8.83 -12.74
C ILE A 637 7.99 9.06 -11.43
N SER A 638 8.37 7.98 -10.76
CA SER A 638 9.16 8.02 -9.54
C SER A 638 10.39 7.14 -9.66
N PHE A 639 11.47 7.60 -9.06
CA PHE A 639 12.72 6.88 -8.91
C PHE A 639 13.16 6.95 -7.47
N SER A 640 13.55 5.81 -6.91
CA SER A 640 14.10 5.72 -5.57
C SER A 640 15.42 4.99 -5.61
N TRP A 641 16.41 5.53 -4.94
CA TRP A 641 17.67 4.87 -4.66
C TRP A 641 17.84 4.72 -3.16
N MET A 642 18.20 3.50 -2.71
CA MET A 642 18.23 3.16 -1.30
C MET A 642 19.42 2.27 -0.95
N TYR A 643 19.96 2.49 0.24
CA TYR A 643 20.90 1.64 0.95
C TYR A 643 20.27 1.26 2.29
N SER A 644 20.07 -0.02 2.58
CA SER A 644 19.46 -0.49 3.82
C SER A 644 20.19 -1.72 4.34
N LYS A 645 20.96 -1.53 5.40
CA LYS A 645 21.82 -2.56 5.99
C LYS A 645 21.53 -2.73 7.48
N GLU A 646 21.80 -3.92 7.98
CA GLU A 646 21.78 -4.25 9.40
C GLU A 646 23.05 -4.99 9.80
N ASP A 647 23.45 -4.82 11.04
CA ASP A 647 24.60 -5.48 11.66
C ASP A 647 24.07 -6.25 12.88
N ILE A 648 24.20 -7.56 12.84
CA ILE A 648 23.73 -8.45 13.91
C ILE A 648 24.87 -8.61 14.90
N LEU A 649 24.61 -8.21 16.14
CA LEU A 649 25.63 -8.23 17.19
C LEU A 649 25.97 -9.66 17.60
N ASN A 650 27.26 -9.95 17.70
CA ASN A 650 27.85 -11.24 18.11
C ASN A 650 27.59 -12.41 17.13
N ASP A 651 27.42 -12.14 15.84
CA ASP A 651 27.27 -13.14 14.79
C ASP A 651 28.60 -13.58 14.14
N SER A 652 29.73 -13.32 14.82
CA SER A 652 31.06 -13.71 14.35
C SER A 652 31.18 -15.25 14.24
N TYR A 653 31.80 -15.70 13.16
CA TYR A 653 32.01 -17.12 12.89
C TYR A 653 33.47 -17.50 12.69
N GLN A 654 33.79 -18.76 12.92
CA GLN A 654 35.13 -19.31 12.75
C GLN A 654 35.34 -19.82 11.33
N VAL A 655 36.45 -19.44 10.72
CA VAL A 655 36.87 -19.92 9.39
C VAL A 655 37.93 -20.95 9.54
N TYR A 656 37.76 -22.10 8.89
CA TYR A 656 38.67 -23.21 8.90
C TYR A 656 39.32 -23.42 7.52
N SER A 657 40.56 -23.86 7.50
CA SER A 657 41.21 -24.27 6.25
C SER A 657 40.64 -25.61 5.74
N ASN A 658 40.90 -25.92 4.46
CA ASN A 658 40.53 -27.22 3.89
C ASN A 658 41.13 -28.42 4.64
N THR A 659 42.13 -28.21 5.51
CA THR A 659 42.75 -29.21 6.41
C THR A 659 42.19 -29.20 7.82
N GLY A 660 41.12 -28.43 8.11
CA GLY A 660 40.48 -28.36 9.40
C GLY A 660 41.18 -27.43 10.44
N ASN A 661 42.23 -26.71 10.06
CA ASN A 661 42.88 -25.75 10.95
C ASN A 661 42.10 -24.45 11.03
N LEU A 662 41.88 -23.90 12.24
CA LEU A 662 41.29 -22.61 12.45
C LEU A 662 42.16 -21.51 11.82
N LEU A 663 41.59 -20.77 10.86
CA LEU A 663 42.25 -19.64 10.19
C LEU A 663 42.01 -18.33 10.92
N GLY A 664 40.90 -18.19 11.60
CA GLY A 664 40.52 -16.99 12.32
C GLY A 664 39.02 -16.91 12.58
N THR A 665 38.62 -15.82 13.24
CA THR A 665 37.21 -15.42 13.45
C THR A 665 36.91 -14.24 12.56
N VAL A 666 35.80 -14.28 11.88
CA VAL A 666 35.31 -13.22 10.96
C VAL A 666 34.02 -12.63 11.53
N ASP A 667 33.97 -11.31 11.58
CA ASP A 667 32.77 -10.56 11.89
C ASP A 667 32.13 -10.14 10.55
N PRO A 668 30.87 -10.55 10.24
CA PRO A 668 30.19 -10.21 8.99
C PRO A 668 29.92 -8.70 8.83
N GLY A 669 29.69 -7.98 9.95
CA GLY A 669 29.35 -6.57 9.96
C GLY A 669 28.04 -6.27 9.24
N TYR A 670 27.96 -5.13 8.56
CA TYR A 670 26.72 -4.69 7.89
C TYR A 670 26.35 -5.53 6.67
N ILE A 671 25.24 -6.27 6.80
CA ILE A 671 24.63 -7.09 5.74
C ILE A 671 23.34 -6.45 5.21
N SER A 672 22.85 -6.88 4.05
CA SER A 672 21.61 -6.36 3.48
C SER A 672 20.39 -6.74 4.32
N ARG A 673 19.52 -5.78 4.62
CA ARG A 673 18.21 -6.07 5.23
C ARG A 673 17.33 -6.85 4.24
N PRO A 674 16.42 -7.71 4.70
CA PRO A 674 15.62 -8.58 3.81
C PRO A 674 14.80 -7.81 2.76
N ASN A 675 14.38 -6.59 3.06
CA ASN A 675 13.61 -5.72 2.15
C ASN A 675 14.46 -4.66 1.43
N GLU A 676 15.78 -4.83 1.40
CA GLU A 676 16.64 -3.90 0.66
C GLU A 676 16.46 -4.07 -0.84
N GLN A 677 15.88 -3.07 -1.49
CA GLN A 677 15.87 -2.89 -2.94
C GLN A 677 16.64 -1.60 -3.26
N ARG A 678 17.82 -1.73 -3.86
CA ARG A 678 18.75 -0.61 -4.08
C ARG A 678 18.18 0.46 -5.01
N TYR A 679 17.32 0.07 -5.94
CA TYR A 679 16.63 0.99 -6.83
C TYR A 679 15.20 0.50 -7.11
N ASN A 680 14.31 1.47 -7.32
CA ASN A 680 12.94 1.26 -7.76
C ASN A 680 12.54 2.39 -8.70
N VAL A 681 12.04 2.03 -9.87
CA VAL A 681 11.43 2.93 -10.85
C VAL A 681 9.97 2.54 -10.99
N SER A 682 9.08 3.47 -10.82
CA SER A 682 7.67 3.25 -11.10
C SER A 682 7.10 4.41 -11.93
N MET A 683 6.19 4.09 -12.82
CA MET A 683 5.52 5.05 -13.68
C MET A 683 4.03 4.71 -13.78
N PHE A 684 3.21 5.71 -13.68
CA PHE A 684 1.82 5.66 -14.07
C PHE A 684 1.56 6.76 -15.11
N PHE A 685 1.07 6.36 -16.26
CA PHE A 685 0.74 7.26 -17.34
C PHE A 685 -0.70 7.04 -17.77
N GLN A 686 -1.43 8.13 -17.94
CA GLN A 686 -2.81 8.13 -18.36
C GLN A 686 -2.96 9.02 -19.60
N ASP A 687 -3.72 8.55 -20.56
CA ASP A 687 -4.06 9.28 -21.79
C ASP A 687 -5.52 9.01 -22.19
N TYR A 688 -6.04 9.80 -23.09
CA TYR A 688 -7.34 9.60 -23.73
C TYR A 688 -7.24 9.87 -25.23
N PHE A 689 -8.12 9.26 -26.02
CA PHE A 689 -8.11 9.49 -27.46
C PHE A 689 -8.48 10.94 -27.78
N PRO A 690 -7.76 11.61 -28.67
CA PRO A 690 -8.09 12.96 -29.11
C PRO A 690 -9.55 13.05 -29.57
N ASN A 691 -10.28 14.04 -29.05
CA ASN A 691 -11.71 14.28 -29.33
C ASN A 691 -12.67 13.18 -28.79
N HIS A 692 -12.15 12.17 -28.08
CA HIS A 692 -12.90 11.06 -27.51
C HIS A 692 -12.47 10.77 -26.07
N PRO A 693 -12.65 11.70 -25.11
CA PRO A 693 -12.22 11.52 -23.72
C PRO A 693 -12.97 10.40 -22.97
N GLU A 694 -14.03 9.85 -23.56
CA GLU A 694 -14.69 8.65 -23.07
C GLU A 694 -13.83 7.37 -23.21
N TYR A 695 -12.78 7.41 -24.07
CA TYR A 695 -11.81 6.33 -24.21
C TYR A 695 -10.52 6.73 -23.52
N LYS A 696 -10.16 6.01 -22.48
CA LYS A 696 -8.93 6.24 -21.71
C LYS A 696 -8.00 5.04 -21.82
N ILE A 697 -6.71 5.32 -21.79
CA ILE A 697 -5.63 4.32 -21.75
C ILE A 697 -4.77 4.59 -20.54
N TYR A 698 -4.36 3.52 -19.87
CA TYR A 698 -3.52 3.56 -18.69
C TYR A 698 -2.31 2.65 -18.88
N LEU A 699 -1.16 3.12 -18.46
CA LEU A 699 0.08 2.35 -18.42
C LEU A 699 0.66 2.42 -17.01
N LYS A 700 0.92 1.25 -16.43
CA LYS A 700 1.67 1.13 -15.18
C LYS A 700 2.94 0.34 -15.45
N LEU A 701 4.07 0.88 -15.04
CA LEU A 701 5.37 0.23 -15.13
C LEU A 701 6.00 0.20 -13.74
N VAL A 702 6.56 -0.95 -13.37
CA VAL A 702 7.38 -1.12 -12.17
C VAL A 702 8.66 -1.87 -12.57
N TRP A 703 9.80 -1.32 -12.16
CA TRP A 703 11.12 -1.93 -12.29
C TRP A 703 11.90 -1.73 -11.01
N SER A 704 12.17 -2.81 -10.29
CA SER A 704 12.86 -2.76 -9.01
C SER A 704 13.96 -3.82 -8.89
N ASP A 705 14.94 -3.52 -8.05
CA ASP A 705 16.03 -4.46 -7.73
C ASP A 705 15.52 -5.75 -7.10
N GLY A 706 16.27 -6.81 -7.21
CA GLY A 706 15.99 -8.07 -6.53
C GLY A 706 16.18 -7.99 -5.03
N LEU A 707 15.41 -8.78 -4.27
CA LEU A 707 15.55 -8.92 -2.83
C LEU A 707 16.73 -9.82 -2.45
N PRO A 708 17.41 -9.58 -1.32
CA PRO A 708 18.40 -10.50 -0.76
C PRO A 708 17.76 -11.82 -0.36
N PHE A 709 18.44 -12.93 -0.60
CA PHE A 709 18.03 -14.25 -0.13
C PHE A 709 19.24 -15.17 0.09
N GLY A 710 19.04 -16.24 0.81
CA GLY A 710 20.07 -17.25 1.10
C GLY A 710 19.48 -18.63 1.30
N PRO A 711 20.31 -19.65 1.55
CA PRO A 711 19.84 -21.00 1.87
C PRO A 711 18.96 -21.00 3.14
N PRO A 712 17.98 -21.89 3.23
CA PRO A 712 17.16 -22.04 4.44
C PRO A 712 18.01 -22.56 5.60
N HIS A 713 17.62 -22.19 6.81
CA HIS A 713 18.31 -22.57 8.05
C HIS A 713 19.80 -22.18 8.09
N SER A 714 20.21 -21.21 7.26
CA SER A 714 21.55 -20.65 7.26
C SER A 714 21.60 -19.38 8.11
N GLU A 715 22.82 -19.04 8.55
CA GLU A 715 23.04 -17.80 9.26
C GLU A 715 22.69 -16.59 8.40
N ARG A 716 22.19 -15.54 9.00
CA ARG A 716 21.65 -14.36 8.30
C ARG A 716 22.67 -13.69 7.37
N TYR A 717 23.96 -13.71 7.73
CA TYR A 717 25.05 -13.17 6.90
C TYR A 717 25.31 -13.96 5.60
N GLN A 718 24.79 -15.19 5.49
CA GLN A 718 24.90 -16.02 4.27
C GLN A 718 23.85 -15.65 3.23
N ALA A 719 22.89 -14.78 3.55
CA ALA A 719 21.89 -14.30 2.60
C ALA A 719 22.46 -13.22 1.66
N VAL A 720 23.48 -13.58 0.90
CA VAL A 720 24.22 -12.70 -0.02
C VAL A 720 23.73 -12.74 -1.47
N LEU A 721 22.88 -13.70 -1.80
CA LEU A 721 22.31 -13.83 -3.14
C LEU A 721 21.19 -12.78 -3.31
N ARG A 722 20.91 -12.44 -4.57
CA ARG A 722 19.77 -11.57 -4.91
C ARG A 722 18.86 -12.23 -5.93
N THR A 723 17.55 -12.06 -5.74
CA THR A 723 16.56 -12.47 -6.74
C THR A 723 16.79 -11.68 -8.04
N LYS A 724 16.22 -12.16 -9.14
CA LYS A 724 16.15 -11.34 -10.35
C LYS A 724 15.37 -10.06 -10.10
N ALA A 725 15.73 -8.99 -10.81
CA ALA A 725 14.98 -7.73 -10.76
C ALA A 725 13.50 -7.96 -11.11
N TYR A 726 12.60 -7.36 -10.35
CA TYR A 726 11.18 -7.41 -10.62
C TYR A 726 10.83 -6.40 -11.71
N ASN A 727 10.20 -6.87 -12.77
CA ASN A 727 9.82 -6.06 -13.92
C ASN A 727 8.38 -6.36 -14.30
N ARG A 728 7.56 -5.32 -14.40
CA ARG A 728 6.16 -5.49 -14.78
C ARG A 728 5.63 -4.30 -15.55
N VAL A 729 4.90 -4.58 -16.60
CA VAL A 729 4.17 -3.59 -17.39
C VAL A 729 2.73 -4.03 -17.52
N ASP A 730 1.81 -3.20 -17.04
CA ASP A 730 0.37 -3.39 -17.13
C ASP A 730 -0.24 -2.28 -17.97
N ILE A 731 -1.17 -2.62 -18.86
CA ILE A 731 -1.90 -1.68 -19.69
C ILE A 731 -3.39 -1.86 -19.45
N GLY A 732 -4.11 -0.75 -19.33
CA GLY A 732 -5.56 -0.75 -19.26
C GLY A 732 -6.14 0.16 -20.32
N ALA A 733 -7.28 -0.21 -20.87
CA ALA A 733 -8.11 0.62 -21.72
C ALA A 733 -9.54 0.64 -21.17
N SER A 734 -10.16 1.82 -21.12
CA SER A 734 -11.52 1.96 -20.64
C SER A 734 -12.38 2.78 -21.60
N ARG A 735 -13.68 2.45 -21.62
CA ARG A 735 -14.70 3.25 -22.29
C ARG A 735 -15.78 3.62 -21.30
N GLY A 736 -16.00 4.92 -21.14
CA GLY A 736 -17.08 5.49 -20.35
C GLY A 736 -18.30 5.82 -21.19
N PHE A 737 -19.49 5.46 -20.69
CA PHE A 737 -20.78 5.90 -21.19
C PHE A 737 -21.38 6.80 -20.11
N LEU A 738 -21.42 8.12 -20.37
CA LEU A 738 -21.79 9.12 -19.38
C LEU A 738 -23.10 9.80 -19.77
N LYS A 739 -23.94 10.09 -18.77
CA LYS A 739 -25.16 10.85 -18.96
C LYS A 739 -24.83 12.27 -19.43
N GLY A 740 -25.57 12.78 -20.43
CA GLY A 740 -25.30 14.07 -21.09
C GLY A 740 -24.22 14.02 -22.19
N GLN A 741 -23.55 12.88 -22.37
CA GLN A 741 -22.53 12.68 -23.41
C GLN A 741 -22.88 11.52 -24.37
N ASP A 742 -23.70 10.57 -23.93
CA ASP A 742 -24.08 9.39 -24.72
C ASP A 742 -25.61 9.25 -24.81
N LYS A 743 -26.13 9.17 -26.05
CA LYS A 743 -27.56 9.05 -26.32
C LYS A 743 -28.22 7.81 -25.69
N PHE A 744 -27.47 6.73 -25.46
CA PHE A 744 -27.96 5.55 -24.77
C PHE A 744 -28.17 5.84 -23.29
N MET A 745 -27.23 6.53 -22.67
CA MET A 745 -27.30 6.89 -21.26
C MET A 745 -28.36 7.97 -20.98
N ASP A 746 -28.59 8.88 -21.90
CA ASP A 746 -29.61 9.94 -21.78
C ASP A 746 -31.04 9.37 -21.69
N LYS A 747 -31.25 8.18 -22.23
CA LYS A 747 -32.54 7.46 -22.14
C LYS A 747 -32.70 6.69 -20.84
N GLN A 748 -31.63 6.55 -20.02
CA GLN A 748 -31.67 5.84 -18.74
C GLN A 748 -31.95 6.82 -17.60
N ASN A 749 -32.94 6.49 -16.76
CA ASN A 749 -33.30 7.35 -15.64
C ASN A 749 -32.49 7.02 -14.36
N VAL A 750 -31.95 5.82 -14.25
CA VAL A 750 -31.35 5.29 -13.03
C VAL A 750 -29.81 5.25 -13.11
N ILE A 751 -29.24 4.91 -14.27
CA ILE A 751 -27.80 4.77 -14.45
C ILE A 751 -27.19 6.13 -14.76
N LYS A 752 -26.19 6.57 -14.00
CA LYS A 752 -25.43 7.80 -14.20
C LYS A 752 -24.21 7.60 -15.10
N ALA A 753 -23.51 6.48 -14.91
CA ALA A 753 -22.34 6.12 -15.68
C ALA A 753 -22.18 4.61 -15.83
N LEU A 754 -21.66 4.16 -16.97
CA LEU A 754 -21.26 2.79 -17.24
C LEU A 754 -19.82 2.82 -17.76
N TRP A 755 -18.93 2.03 -17.16
CA TRP A 755 -17.54 1.91 -17.58
C TRP A 755 -17.22 0.47 -17.94
N LEU A 756 -16.63 0.29 -19.12
CA LEU A 756 -16.06 -0.97 -19.57
C LEU A 756 -14.55 -0.83 -19.57
N ASN A 757 -13.86 -1.70 -18.84
CA ASN A 757 -12.40 -1.69 -18.71
C ASN A 757 -11.83 -3.03 -19.20
N LEU A 758 -10.79 -2.96 -20.00
CA LEU A 758 -9.95 -4.08 -20.40
C LEU A 758 -8.55 -3.85 -19.84
N GLU A 759 -8.05 -4.79 -19.07
CA GLU A 759 -6.75 -4.70 -18.42
C GLU A 759 -5.87 -5.88 -18.88
N LEU A 760 -4.64 -5.57 -19.25
CA LEU A 760 -3.62 -6.53 -19.66
C LEU A 760 -2.49 -6.47 -18.62
N PHE A 761 -2.35 -7.50 -17.83
CA PHE A 761 -1.33 -7.59 -16.79
C PHE A 761 -0.11 -8.36 -17.28
N ASN A 762 1.06 -7.90 -16.83
CA ASN A 762 2.35 -8.48 -17.21
C ASN A 762 2.46 -8.67 -18.73
N LEU A 763 2.29 -7.58 -19.48
CA LEU A 763 2.18 -7.56 -20.95
C LEU A 763 3.28 -8.35 -21.67
N PHE A 764 4.49 -8.32 -21.13
CA PHE A 764 5.64 -9.01 -21.73
C PHE A 764 5.87 -10.43 -21.20
N ASN A 765 4.95 -10.95 -20.40
CA ASN A 765 5.02 -12.29 -19.78
C ASN A 765 6.37 -12.54 -19.07
N ILE A 766 6.84 -11.53 -18.31
CA ILE A 766 8.11 -11.61 -17.60
C ILE A 766 7.94 -12.54 -16.38
N ARG A 767 8.84 -13.52 -16.25
CA ARG A 767 8.86 -14.44 -15.13
C ARG A 767 9.53 -13.80 -13.91
N ASN A 768 8.73 -13.11 -13.10
CA ASN A 768 9.14 -12.53 -11.83
C ASN A 768 9.20 -13.62 -10.75
N VAL A 769 10.23 -13.60 -9.92
CA VAL A 769 10.43 -14.59 -8.86
C VAL A 769 9.81 -14.09 -7.58
N ASN A 770 8.91 -14.88 -6.97
CA ASN A 770 8.33 -14.62 -5.67
C ASN A 770 9.22 -15.14 -4.52
N SER A 771 9.66 -16.39 -4.65
CA SER A 771 10.48 -17.09 -3.64
C SER A 771 11.28 -18.20 -4.30
N TYR A 772 12.11 -18.89 -3.52
CA TYR A 772 12.85 -20.05 -3.98
C TYR A 772 12.53 -21.25 -3.09
N TYR A 773 12.35 -22.43 -3.73
CA TYR A 773 12.42 -23.71 -3.07
C TYR A 773 13.86 -24.21 -3.11
N TRP A 774 14.35 -24.66 -1.97
CA TRP A 774 15.69 -25.23 -1.89
C TRP A 774 15.61 -26.75 -1.93
N VAL A 775 16.35 -27.35 -2.85
CA VAL A 775 16.46 -28.80 -3.01
C VAL A 775 17.92 -29.22 -2.97
N THR A 776 18.16 -30.41 -2.46
CA THR A 776 19.52 -30.93 -2.29
C THR A 776 19.71 -32.12 -3.23
N ASP A 777 20.87 -32.19 -3.91
CA ASP A 777 21.23 -33.33 -4.71
C ASP A 777 21.94 -34.45 -3.90
N ILE A 778 22.29 -35.55 -4.56
CA ILE A 778 22.99 -36.69 -3.95
C ILE A 778 24.37 -36.34 -3.39
N TYR A 779 24.95 -35.22 -3.82
CA TYR A 779 26.25 -34.70 -3.35
C TYR A 779 26.09 -33.66 -2.23
N ASN A 780 24.92 -33.52 -1.67
CA ASN A 780 24.56 -32.52 -0.67
C ASN A 780 24.73 -31.06 -1.17
N GLN A 781 24.64 -30.84 -2.48
CA GLN A 781 24.63 -29.50 -3.05
C GLN A 781 23.23 -28.95 -3.06
N GLN A 782 23.08 -27.72 -2.59
CA GLN A 782 21.78 -27.03 -2.50
C GLN A 782 21.52 -26.21 -3.77
N PHE A 783 20.29 -26.32 -4.29
CA PHE A 783 19.83 -25.56 -5.45
C PHE A 783 18.57 -24.77 -5.12
N ALA A 784 18.59 -23.50 -5.52
CA ALA A 784 17.46 -22.59 -5.39
C ALA A 784 16.54 -22.71 -6.61
N VAL A 785 15.42 -23.39 -6.50
CA VAL A 785 14.41 -23.53 -7.54
C VAL A 785 13.44 -22.35 -7.49
N PRO A 786 13.33 -21.52 -8.55
CA PRO A 786 12.49 -20.36 -8.52
C PRO A 786 11.00 -20.71 -8.49
N ASN A 787 10.25 -20.00 -7.68
CA ASN A 787 8.80 -19.98 -7.69
C ASN A 787 8.33 -18.64 -8.31
N TYR A 788 7.70 -18.72 -9.48
CA TYR A 788 7.36 -17.54 -10.26
C TYR A 788 5.99 -16.97 -9.88
N LEU A 789 5.85 -15.67 -10.02
CA LEU A 789 4.60 -14.93 -9.95
C LEU A 789 3.78 -15.08 -11.23
N THR A 790 2.65 -14.37 -11.30
CA THR A 790 1.70 -14.50 -12.42
C THR A 790 2.32 -14.10 -13.76
N GLY A 791 2.02 -14.87 -14.78
CA GLY A 791 2.35 -14.57 -16.17
C GLY A 791 1.44 -13.50 -16.78
N PHE A 792 1.36 -13.48 -18.13
CA PHE A 792 0.43 -12.62 -18.85
C PHE A 792 -1.02 -12.98 -18.54
N MET A 793 -1.83 -11.95 -18.26
CA MET A 793 -3.26 -12.11 -17.95
C MET A 793 -4.11 -11.00 -18.54
N VAL A 794 -5.36 -11.32 -18.80
CA VAL A 794 -6.39 -10.40 -19.28
C VAL A 794 -7.49 -10.30 -18.24
N ASN A 795 -7.87 -9.08 -17.85
CA ASN A 795 -9.02 -8.84 -16.99
C ASN A 795 -10.04 -7.94 -17.71
N PHE A 796 -11.30 -8.29 -17.57
CA PHE A 796 -12.40 -7.45 -18.02
C PHE A 796 -13.23 -7.02 -16.83
N LYS A 797 -13.47 -5.70 -16.71
CA LYS A 797 -14.20 -5.10 -15.58
C LYS A 797 -15.32 -4.21 -16.11
N VAL A 798 -16.50 -4.38 -15.55
CA VAL A 798 -17.68 -3.55 -15.79
C VAL A 798 -18.02 -2.82 -14.49
N SER A 799 -18.18 -1.50 -14.55
CA SER A 799 -18.61 -0.70 -13.41
C SER A 799 -19.81 0.16 -13.78
N VAL A 800 -20.79 0.22 -12.90
CA VAL A 800 -22.04 0.97 -13.09
C VAL A 800 -22.24 1.86 -11.88
N ASP A 801 -22.48 3.16 -12.12
CA ASP A 801 -22.83 4.15 -11.09
C ASP A 801 -24.32 4.54 -11.26
N PHE A 802 -25.06 4.61 -10.14
CA PHE A 802 -26.50 4.89 -10.10
C PHE A 802 -26.84 6.21 -9.40
#